data_d773dd91693cc33c0c0f4c455fd2ed9c
#
_entry.id   d773dd91693cc33c0c0f4c455fd2ed9c
#
_cell.length_a   1.000
_cell.length_b   1.000
_cell.length_c   1.000
_cell.angle_alpha   90.00
_cell.angle_beta   90.00
_cell.angle_gamma   90.00
#
_symmetry.space_group_name_H-M   'P 1'
#
loop_
_entity.id
_entity.type
_entity.pdbx_description
1 polymer ?
#
loop_
_entity_poly.entity_id
_entity_poly.type
_entity_poly.pdbx_seq_one_letter_code
_entity_poly.pdbx_strand_id
1 'polypeptide(L)'
;MGKGLGTVMSFMLKIVVFVSMMVALAAAHERIIFNGIVQDDSFEAHEKLNVEILETGEALQTTVGAPFSVVLPADTLWNICVTNSDTSGAEKEKCYELLYFGNDSTFSKTLGPNEVTVDEPIVPAQVSGNVILSEAQAESKDPVKSSSDSSDVDVEKLLASGGANSKVTELKKVVVQLRRRPKRKPGESVVSAKSIKRMPGLAEADVIKSIQALPGVVASSDFSSKIYVRGGAADQNLFLFDNAVVYSPVHFFGLFSTFLVEGIDDVQFYKSGFPAQYGNRLSSVLKMEGRAGGQDSVEEWFSKSSIKISTFAAQLHTEGHKGPARWVFAGRTTYIGYILDLCNAIGLLDLDLDSEFTDLQGTFMYDFSKDTRLKLSFYIGKDRLEYDPLYMDWGNTAIPLGIYHRINDKWDYNATLAFSEFYQTMKIGDFMSIKMELYSFAGKQWLNYRGIDNHTFTFGYELEYTRERYQEQMATISVADVEKPFHHVAYAQDAWKISPDYLLQYGLRLNYQSAAQHFGVEPRLSLNVNLDETKSLELYGGYYLQYMNSIVYTDQETLNEFYYPVTTTTDGRHIKPASSWLFAAEYSQRDLFEGYDFTAGVYYKTQSNLNTFAVESDSSDDSNSKNMVLADNFGTADGYSMGYELSLRKDKGWWFGGINWSQSISVARVDDGSKPYFPSWHQPYALKLDLGINWKGGEDALWQHKKKGRYFRSSLALKYSSGMPISEYKGYYMAKEIGSQKYSDNIVVVPGSRNAGRQTDYFRIDLKAIDIGREGKWNFSWTIINLTDHDNMFFTFYDTRKTPPKKTSISQFPFLPIMLNYEYYF
;
A
#
# COMPACT_ATOMS: atom_id res chain seq x y z
N MET A 1 -36.63 -25.32 12.20
CA MET A 1 -35.24 -24.81 12.28
C MET A 1 -34.19 -25.75 11.69
N GLY A 2 -34.40 -27.06 11.57
CA GLY A 2 -33.36 -28.00 11.10
C GLY A 2 -33.11 -28.08 9.59
N LYS A 3 -34.04 -27.63 8.74
CA LYS A 3 -33.86 -27.65 7.26
C LYS A 3 -33.13 -26.44 6.69
N GLY A 4 -33.09 -25.30 7.41
CA GLY A 4 -32.36 -24.12 6.95
C GLY A 4 -30.84 -24.20 7.20
N LEU A 5 -30.45 -24.86 8.29
CA LEU A 5 -29.02 -25.00 8.65
C LEU A 5 -28.28 -25.93 7.67
N GLY A 6 -28.95 -27.00 7.19
CA GLY A 6 -28.38 -27.92 6.20
C GLY A 6 -28.13 -27.27 4.82
N THR A 7 -29.00 -26.35 4.42
CA THR A 7 -28.87 -25.64 3.13
C THR A 7 -27.75 -24.60 3.20
N VAL A 8 -27.62 -23.87 4.32
CA VAL A 8 -26.54 -22.90 4.55
C VAL A 8 -25.18 -23.60 4.67
N MET A 9 -25.15 -24.75 5.37
CA MET A 9 -23.93 -25.56 5.50
C MET A 9 -23.50 -26.19 4.17
N SER A 10 -24.45 -26.62 3.34
CA SER A 10 -24.18 -27.12 1.98
C SER A 10 -23.70 -26.00 1.04
N PHE A 11 -24.23 -24.79 1.19
CA PHE A 11 -23.78 -23.61 0.42
C PHE A 11 -22.39 -23.15 0.88
N MET A 12 -22.14 -23.11 2.20
CA MET A 12 -20.82 -22.82 2.76
C MET A 12 -19.76 -23.85 2.36
N LEU A 13 -20.13 -25.15 2.35
CA LEU A 13 -19.23 -26.21 1.89
C LEU A 13 -18.88 -26.06 0.41
N LYS A 14 -19.85 -25.64 -0.42
CA LYS A 14 -19.61 -25.33 -1.84
C LYS A 14 -18.71 -24.10 -2.02
N ILE A 15 -18.85 -23.07 -1.18
CA ILE A 15 -17.96 -21.90 -1.18
C ILE A 15 -16.54 -22.30 -0.73
N VAL A 16 -16.42 -23.09 0.33
CA VAL A 16 -15.11 -23.58 0.80
C VAL A 16 -14.45 -24.50 -0.24
N VAL A 17 -15.23 -25.39 -0.89
CA VAL A 17 -14.74 -26.21 -1.99
C VAL A 17 -14.40 -25.37 -3.21
N PHE A 18 -15.20 -24.35 -3.53
CA PHE A 18 -14.94 -23.42 -4.62
C PHE A 18 -13.70 -22.55 -4.33
N VAL A 19 -13.55 -22.04 -3.11
CA VAL A 19 -12.33 -21.29 -2.68
C VAL A 19 -11.10 -22.21 -2.65
N SER A 20 -11.26 -23.46 -2.17
CA SER A 20 -10.17 -24.46 -2.21
C SER A 20 -9.83 -24.88 -3.64
N MET A 21 -10.82 -24.93 -4.51
CA MET A 21 -10.65 -25.22 -5.94
C MET A 21 -10.09 -24.01 -6.70
N MET A 22 -10.44 -22.77 -6.30
CA MET A 22 -9.84 -21.55 -6.80
C MET A 22 -8.38 -21.39 -6.33
N VAL A 23 -8.08 -21.74 -5.09
CA VAL A 23 -6.68 -21.80 -4.61
C VAL A 23 -5.89 -22.90 -5.31
N ALA A 24 -6.51 -24.04 -5.61
CA ALA A 24 -5.90 -25.12 -6.38
C ALA A 24 -5.77 -24.76 -7.88
N LEU A 25 -6.72 -23.98 -8.44
CA LEU A 25 -6.65 -23.48 -9.83
C LEU A 25 -5.68 -22.30 -9.97
N ALA A 26 -5.54 -21.45 -8.95
CA ALA A 26 -4.50 -20.44 -8.92
C ALA A 26 -3.09 -21.02 -8.73
N ALA A 27 -2.98 -22.26 -8.20
CA ALA A 27 -1.76 -23.05 -8.13
C ALA A 27 -1.51 -23.94 -9.36
N ALA A 28 -2.45 -23.98 -10.31
CA ALA A 28 -2.23 -24.63 -11.59
C ALA A 28 -1.44 -23.65 -12.50
N HIS A 29 -0.14 -23.50 -12.22
CA HIS A 29 0.79 -22.93 -13.20
C HIS A 29 0.65 -23.70 -14.49
N GLU A 30 0.48 -23.00 -15.62
CA GLU A 30 0.62 -23.63 -16.93
C GLU A 30 1.95 -24.36 -16.96
N ARG A 31 1.94 -25.62 -17.35
CA ARG A 31 3.15 -26.42 -17.49
C ARG A 31 3.62 -26.32 -18.93
N ILE A 32 4.89 -26.03 -19.11
CA ILE A 32 5.51 -25.99 -20.42
C ILE A 32 6.47 -27.17 -20.60
N ILE A 33 6.68 -27.60 -21.79
CA ILE A 33 7.64 -28.63 -22.13
C ILE A 33 8.91 -27.93 -22.63
N PHE A 34 9.98 -28.04 -21.86
CA PHE A 34 11.30 -27.58 -22.28
C PHE A 34 12.04 -28.71 -22.97
N ASN A 35 12.49 -28.49 -24.21
CA ASN A 35 13.34 -29.38 -24.95
C ASN A 35 14.75 -28.79 -24.99
N GLY A 36 15.69 -29.39 -24.30
CA GLY A 36 17.08 -28.94 -24.20
C GLY A 36 18.02 -29.82 -24.98
N ILE A 37 19.15 -29.28 -25.39
CA ILE A 37 20.33 -30.01 -25.89
C ILE A 37 21.54 -29.37 -25.21
N VAL A 38 22.37 -30.18 -24.56
CA VAL A 38 23.61 -29.69 -23.95
C VAL A 38 24.71 -29.77 -25.02
N GLN A 39 25.26 -28.60 -25.40
CA GLN A 39 26.39 -28.46 -26.32
C GLN A 39 27.38 -27.45 -25.69
N ASP A 40 28.08 -27.90 -24.67
CA ASP A 40 29.06 -27.08 -23.97
C ASP A 40 30.42 -27.72 -24.04
N ASP A 41 31.44 -26.97 -24.46
CA ASP A 41 32.83 -27.45 -24.60
C ASP A 41 33.48 -27.87 -23.29
N SER A 42 32.80 -27.66 -22.14
CA SER A 42 33.23 -28.12 -20.83
C SER A 42 33.11 -29.65 -20.67
N PHE A 43 32.26 -30.29 -21.49
CA PHE A 43 32.00 -31.73 -21.45
C PHE A 43 32.53 -32.43 -22.74
N GLU A 44 33.01 -33.68 -22.59
CA GLU A 44 33.49 -34.44 -23.74
C GLU A 44 32.35 -34.95 -24.61
N ALA A 45 32.57 -35.06 -25.92
CA ALA A 45 31.57 -35.56 -26.86
C ALA A 45 31.10 -36.96 -26.46
N HIS A 46 29.78 -37.17 -26.36
CA HIS A 46 29.11 -38.40 -25.89
C HIS A 46 29.26 -38.72 -24.41
N GLU A 47 29.71 -37.78 -23.59
CA GLU A 47 29.74 -37.94 -22.13
C GLU A 47 28.32 -38.06 -21.60
N LYS A 48 28.13 -38.90 -20.57
CA LYS A 48 26.84 -39.01 -19.87
C LYS A 48 26.72 -37.91 -18.83
N LEU A 49 25.62 -37.20 -18.90
CA LEU A 49 25.33 -36.03 -18.08
C LEU A 49 24.08 -36.26 -17.24
N ASN A 50 24.12 -35.85 -15.98
CA ASN A 50 22.93 -35.64 -15.17
C ASN A 50 22.50 -34.19 -15.31
N VAL A 51 21.25 -33.99 -15.68
CA VAL A 51 20.63 -32.68 -15.75
C VAL A 51 19.63 -32.57 -14.61
N GLU A 52 19.85 -31.63 -13.72
CA GLU A 52 19.03 -31.38 -12.56
C GLU A 52 18.41 -29.97 -12.65
N ILE A 53 17.15 -29.86 -12.30
CA ILE A 53 16.43 -28.60 -12.24
C ILE A 53 16.24 -28.27 -10.76
N LEU A 54 16.95 -27.26 -10.28
CA LEU A 54 17.06 -26.97 -8.86
C LEU A 54 15.69 -26.59 -8.24
N GLU A 55 14.82 -25.96 -8.99
CA GLU A 55 13.52 -25.49 -8.49
C GLU A 55 12.48 -26.62 -8.30
N THR A 56 12.59 -27.69 -9.10
CA THR A 56 11.66 -28.84 -9.00
C THR A 56 12.27 -30.08 -8.38
N GLY A 57 13.62 -30.16 -8.32
CA GLY A 57 14.36 -31.34 -7.92
C GLY A 57 14.24 -32.50 -8.93
N GLU A 58 13.73 -32.25 -10.13
CA GLU A 58 13.70 -33.23 -11.21
C GLU A 58 15.10 -33.40 -11.81
N ALA A 59 15.56 -34.64 -11.87
CA ALA A 59 16.83 -34.99 -12.48
C ALA A 59 16.64 -36.03 -13.59
N LEU A 60 17.38 -35.86 -14.67
CA LEU A 60 17.35 -36.78 -15.82
C LEU A 60 18.76 -36.99 -16.35
N GLN A 61 18.97 -38.09 -17.05
CA GLN A 61 20.25 -38.42 -17.71
C GLN A 61 20.14 -38.17 -19.21
N THR A 62 21.15 -37.54 -19.76
CA THR A 62 21.32 -37.34 -21.21
C THR A 62 22.77 -37.54 -21.62
N THR A 63 23.12 -37.26 -22.86
CA THR A 63 24.50 -37.22 -23.35
C THR A 63 24.75 -35.93 -24.08
N VAL A 64 25.98 -35.46 -24.15
CA VAL A 64 26.34 -34.27 -24.94
C VAL A 64 25.81 -34.37 -26.36
N GLY A 65 25.07 -33.36 -26.80
CA GLY A 65 24.47 -33.32 -28.14
C GLY A 65 23.14 -34.08 -28.28
N ALA A 66 22.70 -34.85 -27.28
CA ALA A 66 21.39 -35.53 -27.32
C ALA A 66 20.27 -34.63 -26.76
N PRO A 67 19.11 -34.64 -27.38
CA PRO A 67 17.96 -33.88 -26.86
C PRO A 67 17.38 -34.54 -25.62
N PHE A 68 16.92 -33.71 -24.68
CA PHE A 68 16.11 -34.10 -23.54
C PHE A 68 14.85 -33.23 -23.42
N SER A 69 13.88 -33.73 -22.72
CA SER A 69 12.64 -32.98 -22.48
C SER A 69 12.22 -33.05 -21.02
N VAL A 70 11.78 -31.96 -20.46
CA VAL A 70 11.29 -31.83 -19.09
C VAL A 70 10.06 -30.92 -19.05
N VAL A 71 9.17 -31.17 -18.11
CA VAL A 71 7.96 -30.38 -17.90
C VAL A 71 8.21 -29.38 -16.79
N LEU A 72 8.21 -28.11 -17.10
CA LEU A 72 8.50 -27.02 -16.17
C LEU A 72 7.25 -26.19 -15.89
N PRO A 73 7.10 -25.59 -14.70
CA PRO A 73 6.12 -24.55 -14.48
C PRO A 73 6.37 -23.34 -15.39
N ALA A 74 5.32 -22.79 -15.99
CA ALA A 74 5.46 -21.57 -16.79
C ALA A 74 5.84 -20.36 -15.92
N ASP A 75 6.43 -19.34 -16.53
CA ASP A 75 6.75 -18.05 -15.91
C ASP A 75 7.66 -18.11 -14.67
N THR A 76 8.48 -19.11 -14.57
CA THR A 76 9.47 -19.28 -13.49
C THR A 76 10.88 -19.16 -14.04
N LEU A 77 11.81 -18.64 -13.26
CA LEU A 77 13.24 -18.72 -13.53
C LEU A 77 13.72 -20.09 -13.11
N TRP A 78 14.37 -20.83 -13.99
CA TRP A 78 14.93 -22.15 -13.70
C TRP A 78 16.44 -22.13 -13.76
N ASN A 79 17.05 -22.81 -12.80
CA ASN A 79 18.46 -23.12 -12.82
C ASN A 79 18.62 -24.59 -13.22
N ILE A 80 19.14 -24.84 -14.41
CA ILE A 80 19.41 -26.16 -14.94
C ILE A 80 20.88 -26.45 -14.74
N CYS A 81 21.19 -27.34 -13.82
CA CYS A 81 22.57 -27.76 -13.53
C CYS A 81 22.88 -29.06 -14.25
N VAL A 82 24.02 -29.10 -14.91
CA VAL A 82 24.51 -30.24 -15.66
C VAL A 82 25.78 -30.72 -15.01
N THR A 83 25.76 -31.98 -14.53
CA THR A 83 26.89 -32.61 -13.90
C THR A 83 27.33 -33.84 -14.70
N ASN A 84 28.62 -34.10 -14.68
CA ASN A 84 29.21 -35.32 -15.26
C ASN A 84 28.81 -36.52 -14.41
N SER A 85 28.36 -37.62 -15.02
CA SER A 85 27.93 -38.85 -14.35
C SER A 85 29.03 -39.90 -14.19
N ASP A 86 30.26 -39.62 -14.60
CA ASP A 86 31.35 -40.61 -14.55
C ASP A 86 32.18 -40.46 -13.28
N THR A 87 32.38 -41.61 -12.57
CA THR A 87 32.95 -41.66 -11.22
C THR A 87 34.51 -41.62 -11.21
N SER A 88 35.17 -41.32 -12.32
CA SER A 88 36.63 -41.42 -12.45
C SER A 88 37.37 -40.08 -12.61
N GLY A 89 36.75 -38.97 -12.55
CA GLY A 89 37.38 -37.64 -12.69
C GLY A 89 36.80 -36.60 -11.76
N ALA A 90 37.39 -35.42 -11.71
CA ALA A 90 36.84 -34.28 -10.98
C ALA A 90 35.43 -33.99 -11.50
N GLU A 91 34.49 -33.95 -10.58
CA GLU A 91 33.09 -33.61 -10.86
C GLU A 91 33.04 -32.21 -11.51
N LYS A 92 32.57 -32.15 -12.74
CA LYS A 92 32.33 -30.87 -13.41
C LYS A 92 30.85 -30.58 -13.34
N GLU A 93 30.50 -29.44 -12.75
CA GLU A 93 29.15 -28.94 -12.69
C GLU A 93 29.06 -27.59 -13.42
N LYS A 94 28.02 -27.42 -14.18
CA LYS A 94 27.71 -26.15 -14.85
C LYS A 94 26.23 -25.90 -14.83
N CYS A 95 25.85 -24.72 -14.34
CA CYS A 95 24.46 -24.32 -14.23
C CYS A 95 24.12 -23.24 -15.25
N TYR A 96 22.91 -23.31 -15.80
CA TYR A 96 22.37 -22.38 -16.79
C TYR A 96 21.07 -21.78 -16.24
N GLU A 97 20.99 -20.46 -16.25
CA GLU A 97 19.77 -19.76 -15.90
C GLU A 97 18.86 -19.67 -17.13
N LEU A 98 17.64 -20.20 -17.02
CA LEU A 98 16.68 -20.22 -18.11
C LEU A 98 15.41 -19.48 -17.73
N LEU A 99 15.04 -18.49 -18.53
CA LEU A 99 13.86 -17.69 -18.33
C LEU A 99 13.03 -17.68 -19.63
N TYR A 100 11.85 -18.28 -19.56
CA TYR A 100 10.95 -18.37 -20.70
C TYR A 100 9.65 -17.56 -20.48
N PHE A 101 9.26 -16.80 -21.49
CA PHE A 101 8.10 -15.90 -21.49
C PHE A 101 7.24 -16.05 -22.75
N GLY A 102 7.11 -17.21 -23.28
CA GLY A 102 6.24 -17.48 -24.43
C GLY A 102 4.87 -18.00 -24.02
N ASN A 103 3.89 -17.89 -24.92
CA ASN A 103 2.59 -18.52 -24.77
C ASN A 103 2.57 -19.96 -25.31
N ASP A 104 3.69 -20.45 -25.80
CA ASP A 104 3.78 -21.79 -26.37
C ASP A 104 3.96 -22.82 -25.25
N SER A 105 3.22 -23.91 -25.31
CA SER A 105 3.31 -25.03 -24.36
C SER A 105 4.62 -25.83 -24.49
N THR A 106 5.45 -25.50 -25.46
CA THR A 106 6.71 -26.20 -25.73
C THR A 106 7.73 -25.23 -26.32
N PHE A 107 8.93 -25.19 -25.79
CA PHE A 107 10.05 -24.47 -26.39
C PHE A 107 11.34 -25.27 -26.35
N SER A 108 12.28 -24.94 -27.21
CA SER A 108 13.56 -25.65 -27.33
C SER A 108 14.73 -24.69 -27.31
N LYS A 109 15.77 -25.04 -26.55
CA LYS A 109 16.98 -24.25 -26.49
C LYS A 109 18.22 -25.14 -26.36
N THR A 110 19.35 -24.70 -26.92
CA THR A 110 20.64 -25.34 -26.72
C THR A 110 21.36 -24.68 -25.57
N LEU A 111 21.76 -25.44 -24.57
CA LEU A 111 22.57 -24.98 -23.47
C LEU A 111 24.06 -25.03 -23.87
N GLY A 112 24.73 -23.88 -23.85
CA GLY A 112 26.09 -23.76 -24.31
C GLY A 112 26.82 -22.50 -23.86
N PRO A 113 28.09 -22.30 -24.22
CA PRO A 113 28.95 -21.25 -23.69
C PRO A 113 28.52 -19.80 -23.98
N ASN A 114 27.55 -19.59 -24.87
CA ASN A 114 26.99 -18.25 -25.14
C ASN A 114 25.78 -17.91 -24.25
N GLU A 115 25.42 -18.74 -23.34
CA GLU A 115 24.35 -18.50 -22.37
C GLU A 115 24.92 -17.89 -21.09
N VAL A 116 24.08 -17.12 -20.38
CA VAL A 116 24.49 -16.53 -19.09
C VAL A 116 24.72 -17.66 -18.11
N THR A 117 25.98 -17.88 -17.73
CA THR A 117 26.35 -18.84 -16.69
C THR A 117 26.34 -18.14 -15.34
N VAL A 118 25.75 -18.76 -14.32
CA VAL A 118 25.89 -18.35 -12.94
C VAL A 118 27.10 -19.05 -12.37
N ASP A 119 28.20 -18.35 -12.11
CA ASP A 119 29.47 -18.93 -11.64
C ASP A 119 29.43 -19.51 -10.22
N GLU A 120 28.33 -19.28 -9.48
CA GLU A 120 28.10 -19.94 -8.19
C GLU A 120 26.63 -20.36 -8.05
N PRO A 121 26.33 -21.59 -7.61
CA PRO A 121 24.97 -21.95 -7.26
C PRO A 121 24.54 -21.06 -6.09
N ILE A 122 23.43 -20.36 -6.23
CA ILE A 122 22.77 -19.72 -5.09
C ILE A 122 22.25 -20.88 -4.23
N VAL A 123 23.07 -21.37 -3.33
CA VAL A 123 22.64 -22.33 -2.31
C VAL A 123 21.57 -21.60 -1.51
N PRO A 124 20.32 -22.07 -1.47
CA PRO A 124 19.35 -21.53 -0.54
C PRO A 124 19.97 -21.69 0.85
N ALA A 125 20.28 -20.58 1.50
CA ALA A 125 20.77 -20.63 2.88
C ALA A 125 19.79 -21.51 3.65
N GLN A 126 20.26 -22.64 4.15
CA GLN A 126 19.46 -23.44 5.07
C GLN A 126 19.08 -22.51 6.20
N VAL A 127 17.81 -22.10 6.22
CA VAL A 127 17.24 -21.33 7.29
C VAL A 127 17.15 -22.25 8.48
N SER A 128 18.25 -22.33 9.24
CA SER A 128 18.18 -22.87 10.59
C SER A 128 17.37 -21.86 11.38
N GLY A 129 16.16 -22.29 11.74
CA GLY A 129 15.14 -21.43 12.29
C GLY A 129 15.60 -20.67 13.53
N ASN A 130 15.31 -19.42 13.51
CA ASN A 130 14.87 -18.65 14.69
C ASN A 130 14.34 -17.28 14.19
N VAL A 131 13.12 -17.02 14.50
CA VAL A 131 12.25 -16.05 13.86
C VAL A 131 11.67 -15.02 14.84
N ILE A 132 11.25 -13.80 14.47
CA ILE A 132 11.17 -12.69 15.40
C ILE A 132 10.21 -11.51 15.11
N LEU A 133 9.66 -10.76 16.05
CA LEU A 133 8.51 -9.89 15.96
C LEU A 133 8.62 -8.41 16.33
N SER A 134 7.66 -7.64 15.85
CA SER A 134 7.52 -6.19 15.88
C SER A 134 7.12 -5.57 17.23
N GLU A 135 7.40 -4.28 17.36
CA GLU A 135 7.35 -3.43 18.57
C GLU A 135 5.98 -3.07 19.15
N ALA A 136 4.87 -3.47 18.56
CA ALA A 136 3.58 -2.89 18.89
C ALA A 136 3.09 -3.08 20.34
N GLN A 137 3.79 -3.85 21.18
CA GLN A 137 3.37 -4.12 22.57
C GLN A 137 4.44 -3.97 23.64
N ALA A 138 5.62 -3.46 23.30
CA ALA A 138 6.68 -3.24 24.29
C ALA A 138 6.53 -1.96 25.09
N GLU A 139 5.44 -1.22 24.93
CA GLU A 139 5.20 -0.02 25.73
C GLU A 139 4.48 -0.29 27.04
N SER A 140 5.19 0.10 28.10
CA SER A 140 4.75 0.37 29.47
C SER A 140 4.42 -0.82 30.34
N LYS A 141 5.44 -1.30 30.97
CA LYS A 141 5.41 -1.56 32.40
C LYS A 141 6.55 -0.78 33.09
N ASP A 142 6.50 0.54 33.06
CA ASP A 142 7.21 1.27 34.10
C ASP A 142 6.41 1.13 35.40
N PRO A 143 7.02 0.66 36.47
CA PRO A 143 6.38 0.69 37.78
C PRO A 143 6.28 2.16 38.21
N VAL A 144 5.06 2.65 38.28
CA VAL A 144 4.75 3.94 38.90
C VAL A 144 5.23 3.85 40.32
N LYS A 145 6.32 4.55 40.67
CA LYS A 145 6.60 4.93 42.04
C LYS A 145 5.44 5.79 42.47
N SER A 146 4.62 5.25 43.36
CA SER A 146 3.60 5.98 44.07
C SER A 146 4.28 7.05 44.94
N SER A 147 4.09 8.31 44.57
CA SER A 147 4.25 9.38 45.53
C SER A 147 3.07 9.29 46.50
N SER A 148 3.38 9.03 47.78
CA SER A 148 2.49 9.09 48.90
C SER A 148 2.00 10.51 49.11
N ASP A 149 0.71 10.71 48.97
CA ASP A 149 -0.09 11.63 49.75
C ASP A 149 -1.56 11.32 49.55
N SER A 150 -2.13 10.61 50.45
CA SER A 150 -3.57 10.67 50.77
C SER A 150 -3.92 9.86 52.00
N SER A 151 -4.71 10.46 52.80
CA SER A 151 -5.44 9.98 53.96
C SER A 151 -5.75 8.49 54.00
N ASP A 152 -5.15 7.82 54.97
CA ASP A 152 -5.45 6.46 55.39
C ASP A 152 -6.94 6.32 55.79
N VAL A 153 -7.69 5.62 54.95
CA VAL A 153 -8.92 5.00 55.40
C VAL A 153 -8.56 3.60 55.92
N ASP A 154 -8.60 3.45 57.19
CA ASP A 154 -8.27 2.23 57.93
C ASP A 154 -9.29 1.10 57.56
N VAL A 155 -8.93 0.26 56.57
CA VAL A 155 -9.76 -0.84 56.08
C VAL A 155 -9.91 -1.96 57.15
N GLU A 156 -8.97 -2.06 58.09
CA GLU A 156 -9.06 -3.03 59.18
C GLU A 156 -10.17 -2.71 60.19
N LYS A 157 -10.54 -1.44 60.39
CA LYS A 157 -11.64 -1.04 61.23
C LYS A 157 -13.02 -1.34 60.65
N LEU A 158 -13.14 -1.45 59.35
CA LEU A 158 -14.38 -1.81 58.64
C LEU A 158 -14.65 -3.33 58.66
N LEU A 159 -13.61 -4.15 58.78
CA LEU A 159 -13.72 -5.60 58.80
C LEU A 159 -14.04 -6.14 60.21
N ALA A 160 -13.81 -5.35 61.24
CA ALA A 160 -14.06 -5.77 62.65
C ALA A 160 -15.49 -5.55 63.12
N SER A 161 -16.39 -4.91 62.38
CA SER A 161 -17.76 -4.59 62.82
C SER A 161 -18.89 -5.40 62.17
N GLY A 162 -18.59 -6.44 61.40
CA GLY A 162 -19.56 -7.25 60.66
C GLY A 162 -19.78 -8.63 61.29
N GLY A 163 -20.90 -8.81 62.04
CA GLY A 163 -21.35 -10.11 62.59
C GLY A 163 -21.55 -11.16 61.50
N ALA A 164 -21.29 -12.41 61.90
CA ALA A 164 -21.43 -13.64 61.13
C ALA A 164 -22.83 -13.79 60.46
N ASN A 165 -22.82 -13.90 59.16
CA ASN A 165 -23.78 -14.41 58.20
C ASN A 165 -24.00 -13.44 57.00
N SER A 166 -23.00 -13.22 56.20
CA SER A 166 -23.19 -12.74 54.82
C SER A 166 -22.40 -13.67 53.90
N LYS A 167 -23.11 -14.26 52.90
CA LYS A 167 -22.48 -14.91 51.77
C LYS A 167 -21.51 -13.93 51.11
N VAL A 168 -20.24 -14.23 51.18
CA VAL A 168 -19.21 -13.50 50.43
C VAL A 168 -19.47 -13.74 48.96
N THR A 169 -20.13 -12.81 48.32
CA THR A 169 -20.14 -12.74 46.85
C THR A 169 -18.77 -12.22 46.44
N GLU A 170 -17.95 -13.06 45.85
CA GLU A 170 -16.69 -12.62 45.21
C GLU A 170 -16.99 -11.50 44.20
N LEU A 171 -16.68 -10.28 44.60
CA LEU A 171 -16.66 -9.16 43.68
C LEU A 171 -15.56 -9.44 42.68
N LYS A 172 -15.93 -9.80 41.44
CA LYS A 172 -14.99 -9.82 40.32
C LYS A 172 -14.25 -8.50 40.30
N LYS A 173 -12.94 -8.55 40.51
CA LYS A 173 -12.03 -7.40 40.44
C LYS A 173 -12.18 -6.77 39.05
N VAL A 174 -12.99 -5.73 38.92
CA VAL A 174 -13.07 -4.94 37.70
C VAL A 174 -11.80 -4.11 37.64
N VAL A 175 -10.79 -4.63 36.98
CA VAL A 175 -9.61 -3.85 36.64
C VAL A 175 -10.04 -2.90 35.51
N VAL A 176 -10.42 -1.68 35.89
CA VAL A 176 -10.57 -0.57 34.96
C VAL A 176 -9.16 -0.23 34.51
N GLN A 177 -8.69 -0.88 33.45
CA GLN A 177 -7.55 -0.39 32.73
C GLN A 177 -7.98 0.94 32.06
N LEU A 178 -7.64 2.04 32.73
CA LEU A 178 -7.56 3.32 32.04
C LEU A 178 -6.52 3.12 30.92
N ARG A 179 -7.00 2.82 29.72
CA ARG A 179 -6.17 2.91 28.50
C ARG A 179 -5.78 4.38 28.38
N ARG A 180 -4.66 4.77 28.98
CA ARG A 180 -3.97 5.99 28.57
C ARG A 180 -3.71 5.79 27.08
N ARG A 181 -4.32 6.64 26.24
CA ARG A 181 -3.95 6.65 24.82
C ARG A 181 -2.42 6.74 24.77
N PRO A 182 -1.76 5.86 24.00
CA PRO A 182 -0.30 5.89 23.93
C PRO A 182 0.13 7.30 23.53
N LYS A 183 1.20 7.81 24.15
CA LYS A 183 1.78 9.10 23.75
C LYS A 183 2.18 8.96 22.28
N ARG A 184 1.65 9.82 21.42
CA ARG A 184 1.98 9.83 19.98
C ARG A 184 3.49 9.96 19.81
N LYS A 185 4.05 9.20 18.88
CA LYS A 185 5.42 9.40 18.42
C LYS A 185 5.45 10.71 17.61
N PRO A 186 6.57 11.45 17.61
CA PRO A 186 6.67 12.67 16.82
C PRO A 186 6.29 12.42 15.35
N GLY A 187 5.45 13.27 14.78
CA GLY A 187 4.98 13.18 13.38
C GLY A 187 3.90 12.12 13.10
N GLU A 188 3.52 11.33 14.08
CA GLU A 188 2.57 10.22 13.94
C GLU A 188 1.12 10.71 14.10
N SER A 189 0.29 10.40 13.09
CA SER A 189 -1.16 10.47 13.18
C SER A 189 -1.70 9.04 13.21
N VAL A 190 -2.34 8.63 14.30
CA VAL A 190 -2.96 7.30 14.42
C VAL A 190 -4.43 7.39 14.07
N VAL A 191 -4.85 6.60 13.07
CA VAL A 191 -6.26 6.47 12.67
C VAL A 191 -6.73 5.08 13.05
N SER A 192 -7.61 5.00 14.04
CA SER A 192 -8.12 3.71 14.53
C SER A 192 -9.14 3.09 13.58
N ALA A 193 -9.19 1.76 13.51
CA ALA A 193 -10.19 1.03 12.74
C ALA A 193 -11.64 1.46 13.09
N LYS A 194 -11.91 1.82 14.35
CA LYS A 194 -13.19 2.35 14.80
C LYS A 194 -13.53 3.70 14.17
N SER A 195 -12.55 4.59 14.02
CA SER A 195 -12.72 5.89 13.37
C SER A 195 -13.01 5.70 11.87
N ILE A 196 -12.28 4.82 11.22
CA ILE A 196 -12.46 4.49 9.80
C ILE A 196 -13.89 3.99 9.53
N LYS A 197 -14.41 3.08 10.36
CA LYS A 197 -15.78 2.52 10.21
C LYS A 197 -16.90 3.55 10.41
N ARG A 198 -16.65 4.66 11.09
CA ARG A 198 -17.64 5.72 11.34
C ARG A 198 -17.75 6.72 10.19
N MET A 199 -16.71 6.90 9.40
CA MET A 199 -16.73 7.86 8.29
C MET A 199 -17.72 7.43 7.20
N PRO A 200 -18.41 8.38 6.54
CA PRO A 200 -19.12 8.09 5.31
C PRO A 200 -18.11 7.63 4.26
N GLY A 201 -18.31 6.47 3.69
CA GLY A 201 -17.45 5.90 2.64
C GLY A 201 -18.28 5.45 1.46
N LEU A 202 -17.62 5.15 0.33
CA LEU A 202 -18.29 4.73 -0.90
C LEU A 202 -19.19 3.51 -0.65
N ALA A 203 -18.75 2.40 -0.26
CA ALA A 203 -19.59 1.26 0.10
C ALA A 203 -19.14 0.62 1.41
N GLU A 204 -17.88 0.77 1.71
CA GLU A 204 -17.21 0.11 2.82
C GLU A 204 -16.29 1.08 3.57
N ALA A 205 -15.90 0.68 4.77
CA ALA A 205 -14.86 1.37 5.51
C ALA A 205 -13.53 1.22 4.77
N ASP A 206 -12.88 2.32 4.43
CA ASP A 206 -11.70 2.35 3.57
C ASP A 206 -10.56 3.10 4.26
N VAL A 207 -9.40 2.41 4.39
CA VAL A 207 -8.20 2.94 5.05
C VAL A 207 -7.67 4.16 4.31
N ILE A 208 -7.45 4.05 2.99
CA ILE A 208 -6.84 5.12 2.19
C ILE A 208 -7.78 6.33 2.09
N LYS A 209 -9.07 6.10 1.88
CA LYS A 209 -10.07 7.20 1.85
C LYS A 209 -10.13 7.94 3.19
N SER A 210 -9.92 7.23 4.30
CA SER A 210 -9.84 7.87 5.63
C SER A 210 -8.58 8.72 5.79
N ILE A 211 -7.46 8.29 5.23
CA ILE A 211 -6.23 9.10 5.18
C ILE A 211 -6.41 10.31 4.24
N GLN A 212 -7.09 10.14 3.11
CA GLN A 212 -7.42 11.26 2.20
C GLN A 212 -8.31 12.33 2.87
N ALA A 213 -9.01 12.01 3.96
CA ALA A 213 -9.80 12.97 4.73
C ALA A 213 -8.93 13.87 5.65
N LEU A 214 -7.68 13.50 5.92
CA LEU A 214 -6.78 14.28 6.80
C LEU A 214 -6.31 15.59 6.15
N PRO A 215 -5.93 16.60 6.94
CA PRO A 215 -5.36 17.84 6.42
C PRO A 215 -3.99 17.58 5.78
N GLY A 216 -3.67 18.29 4.69
CA GLY A 216 -2.40 18.17 3.95
C GLY A 216 -2.29 16.92 3.07
N VAL A 217 -3.33 16.11 3.00
CA VAL A 217 -3.44 14.98 2.07
C VAL A 217 -4.42 15.34 0.97
N VAL A 218 -4.03 15.22 -0.27
CA VAL A 218 -4.84 15.51 -1.45
C VAL A 218 -5.14 14.20 -2.17
N ALA A 219 -6.29 14.12 -2.81
CA ALA A 219 -6.67 13.07 -3.75
C ALA A 219 -7.05 13.72 -5.08
N SER A 220 -6.63 13.13 -6.19
CA SER A 220 -6.92 13.68 -7.52
C SER A 220 -8.37 13.48 -7.92
N SER A 221 -8.96 12.36 -7.52
CA SER A 221 -10.33 12.00 -7.83
C SER A 221 -10.88 10.99 -6.84
N ASP A 222 -12.18 10.71 -6.92
CA ASP A 222 -12.81 9.64 -6.15
C ASP A 222 -12.44 8.26 -6.69
N PHE A 223 -12.14 8.17 -7.98
CA PHE A 223 -11.58 7.00 -8.64
C PHE A 223 -10.05 6.97 -8.51
N SER A 224 -9.52 7.43 -7.37
CA SER A 224 -8.11 7.35 -7.07
C SER A 224 -7.90 7.08 -5.57
N SER A 225 -7.21 5.99 -5.26
CA SER A 225 -6.68 5.76 -3.91
C SER A 225 -5.28 6.35 -3.75
N LYS A 226 -4.77 7.06 -4.76
CA LYS A 226 -3.51 7.80 -4.66
C LYS A 226 -3.64 8.90 -3.61
N ILE A 227 -2.59 9.06 -2.83
CA ILE A 227 -2.47 10.15 -1.88
C ILE A 227 -1.30 11.05 -2.27
N TYR A 228 -1.52 12.34 -2.19
CA TYR A 228 -0.50 13.36 -2.42
C TYR A 228 -0.34 14.13 -1.12
N VAL A 229 0.80 13.95 -0.48
CA VAL A 229 1.03 14.47 0.87
C VAL A 229 2.00 15.63 0.82
N ARG A 230 1.55 16.80 1.30
CA ARG A 230 2.39 18.01 1.37
C ARG A 230 3.10 18.30 0.06
N GLY A 231 2.36 18.25 -1.05
CA GLY A 231 2.84 18.53 -2.40
C GLY A 231 3.76 17.48 -3.01
N GLY A 232 3.90 16.31 -2.39
CA GLY A 232 4.62 15.18 -2.96
C GLY A 232 3.75 14.37 -3.91
N ALA A 233 4.37 13.70 -4.88
CA ALA A 233 3.73 12.78 -5.82
C ALA A 233 3.22 11.51 -5.13
N ALA A 234 2.36 10.75 -5.82
CA ALA A 234 1.75 9.53 -5.27
C ALA A 234 2.81 8.46 -4.92
N ASP A 235 3.79 8.26 -5.78
CA ASP A 235 4.91 7.32 -5.59
C ASP A 235 5.89 7.72 -4.47
N GLN A 236 5.78 8.95 -3.95
CA GLN A 236 6.59 9.42 -2.83
C GLN A 236 6.05 8.98 -1.45
N ASN A 237 5.02 8.14 -1.41
CA ASN A 237 4.43 7.62 -0.18
C ASN A 237 4.76 6.14 -0.01
N LEU A 238 5.15 5.75 1.20
CA LEU A 238 5.46 4.36 1.54
C LEU A 238 4.24 3.71 2.21
N PHE A 239 3.73 2.65 1.60
CA PHE A 239 2.69 1.82 2.20
C PHE A 239 3.30 0.54 2.74
N LEU A 240 3.11 0.27 4.03
CA LEU A 240 3.63 -0.91 4.72
C LEU A 240 2.50 -1.70 5.37
N PHE A 241 2.48 -3.01 5.13
CA PHE A 241 1.71 -3.96 5.89
C PHE A 241 2.66 -4.87 6.68
N ASP A 242 2.70 -4.72 8.01
CA ASP A 242 3.65 -5.40 8.89
C ASP A 242 5.12 -5.37 8.39
N ASN A 243 5.57 -4.20 7.91
CA ASN A 243 6.89 -3.90 7.32
C ASN A 243 7.14 -4.46 5.90
N ALA A 244 6.24 -5.21 5.29
CA ALA A 244 6.28 -5.50 3.84
C ALA A 244 5.74 -4.29 3.04
N VAL A 245 6.39 -3.97 1.94
CA VAL A 245 5.94 -2.89 1.04
C VAL A 245 4.71 -3.36 0.27
N VAL A 246 3.67 -2.54 0.20
CA VAL A 246 2.54 -2.72 -0.71
C VAL A 246 2.63 -1.62 -1.75
N TYR A 247 2.81 -2.00 -3.00
CA TYR A 247 2.80 -1.08 -4.13
C TYR A 247 1.36 -0.77 -4.49
N SER A 248 1.02 0.28 -5.15
CA SER A 248 -0.32 0.63 -5.66
C SER A 248 -1.54 -0.09 -5.00
N PRO A 249 -1.88 0.20 -3.72
CA PRO A 249 -2.90 -0.53 -2.97
C PRO A 249 -4.32 -0.09 -3.35
N VAL A 250 -4.74 -0.36 -4.59
CA VAL A 250 -5.96 0.15 -5.18
C VAL A 250 -6.75 -0.93 -5.91
N HIS A 251 -8.09 -0.87 -5.81
CA HIS A 251 -9.03 -1.62 -6.63
C HIS A 251 -9.84 -0.70 -7.53
N PHE A 252 -10.24 -1.22 -8.68
CA PHE A 252 -11.16 -0.57 -9.60
C PHE A 252 -10.77 0.91 -9.82
N PHE A 253 -9.55 1.11 -10.37
CA PHE A 253 -8.95 2.43 -10.62
C PHE A 253 -8.74 3.32 -9.38
N GLY A 254 -8.82 2.76 -8.18
CA GLY A 254 -8.69 3.50 -6.94
C GLY A 254 -10.00 3.93 -6.30
N LEU A 255 -11.13 3.38 -6.76
CA LEU A 255 -12.41 3.57 -6.10
C LEU A 255 -12.41 3.03 -4.68
N PHE A 256 -11.73 1.90 -4.45
CA PHE A 256 -11.56 1.25 -3.16
C PHE A 256 -10.08 1.01 -2.85
N SER A 257 -9.71 1.04 -1.58
CA SER A 257 -8.43 0.51 -1.15
C SER A 257 -8.49 -1.01 -1.00
N THR A 258 -7.33 -1.62 -1.13
CA THR A 258 -7.19 -3.07 -1.05
C THR A 258 -7.21 -3.59 0.39
N PHE A 259 -7.07 -2.73 1.39
CA PHE A 259 -6.94 -3.12 2.79
C PHE A 259 -8.30 -3.35 3.46
N LEU A 260 -8.44 -4.50 4.12
CA LEU A 260 -9.61 -4.87 4.91
C LEU A 260 -9.46 -4.39 6.35
N VAL A 261 -10.30 -3.46 6.76
CA VAL A 261 -10.22 -2.82 8.10
C VAL A 261 -10.38 -3.83 9.23
N GLU A 262 -11.08 -4.93 8.99
CA GLU A 262 -11.28 -6.02 9.95
C GLU A 262 -9.98 -6.74 10.30
N GLY A 263 -9.02 -6.80 9.37
CA GLY A 263 -7.71 -7.42 9.53
C GLY A 263 -6.60 -6.49 10.02
N ILE A 264 -6.92 -5.21 10.31
CA ILE A 264 -5.95 -4.18 10.72
C ILE A 264 -6.24 -3.73 12.15
N ASP A 265 -5.19 -3.51 12.95
CA ASP A 265 -5.30 -2.97 14.30
C ASP A 265 -5.41 -1.44 14.26
N ASP A 266 -4.29 -0.78 14.03
CA ASP A 266 -4.21 0.67 13.88
C ASP A 266 -3.43 1.04 12.61
N VAL A 267 -3.74 2.22 12.08
CA VAL A 267 -3.05 2.82 10.94
C VAL A 267 -2.19 3.97 11.46
N GLN A 268 -0.88 3.84 11.34
CA GLN A 268 0.10 4.87 11.68
C GLN A 268 0.45 5.65 10.41
N PHE A 269 0.20 6.93 10.42
CA PHE A 269 0.46 7.79 9.28
C PHE A 269 1.43 8.92 9.65
N TYR A 270 2.59 8.95 8.99
CA TYR A 270 3.60 9.99 9.14
C TYR A 270 3.55 10.92 7.92
N LYS A 271 3.05 12.13 8.09
CA LYS A 271 3.07 13.18 7.04
C LYS A 271 4.46 13.83 6.89
N SER A 272 5.28 13.75 7.90
CA SER A 272 6.66 14.22 7.98
C SER A 272 7.34 13.62 9.19
N GLY A 273 8.65 13.82 9.34
CA GLY A 273 9.37 13.46 10.55
C GLY A 273 9.42 11.96 10.84
N PHE A 274 9.19 11.11 9.84
CA PHE A 274 9.25 9.67 10.06
C PHE A 274 10.65 9.21 10.47
N PRO A 275 10.73 8.23 11.41
CA PRO A 275 11.97 7.73 11.98
C PRO A 275 12.96 7.22 10.94
N ALA A 276 14.26 7.11 11.31
CA ALA A 276 15.33 6.66 10.41
C ALA A 276 15.14 5.21 9.91
N GLN A 277 14.32 4.40 10.57
CA GLN A 277 13.95 3.07 10.13
C GLN A 277 13.12 3.04 8.83
N TYR A 278 12.45 4.15 8.48
CA TYR A 278 11.68 4.24 7.23
C TYR A 278 12.41 5.09 6.21
N GLY A 279 12.37 4.73 4.94
CA GLY A 279 13.03 5.47 3.87
C GLY A 279 12.58 5.05 2.48
N ASN A 280 13.40 5.39 1.48
CA ASN A 280 13.13 5.14 0.08
C ASN A 280 11.83 5.77 -0.43
N ARG A 281 11.38 6.86 0.23
CA ARG A 281 10.25 7.71 -0.17
C ARG A 281 10.45 9.13 0.37
N LEU A 282 9.91 10.12 -0.36
CA LEU A 282 10.17 11.54 -0.09
C LEU A 282 9.07 12.22 0.73
N SER A 283 7.88 11.63 0.86
CA SER A 283 6.73 12.39 1.32
C SER A 283 6.12 11.86 2.61
N SER A 284 5.63 10.63 2.64
CA SER A 284 4.95 10.09 3.80
C SER A 284 5.16 8.59 3.98
N VAL A 285 4.82 8.11 5.18
CA VAL A 285 4.78 6.66 5.49
C VAL A 285 3.42 6.31 6.06
N LEU A 286 2.74 5.35 5.47
CA LEU A 286 1.53 4.73 5.97
C LEU A 286 1.86 3.31 6.39
N LYS A 287 1.87 3.06 7.70
CA LYS A 287 2.12 1.75 8.27
C LYS A 287 0.82 1.17 8.81
N MET A 288 0.46 -0.01 8.36
CA MET A 288 -0.66 -0.79 8.83
C MET A 288 -0.14 -2.02 9.54
N GLU A 289 -0.67 -2.30 10.71
CA GLU A 289 -0.35 -3.50 11.47
C GLU A 289 -1.49 -4.49 11.37
N GLY A 290 -1.17 -5.74 10.99
CA GLY A 290 -2.11 -6.84 11.01
C GLY A 290 -2.59 -7.10 12.42
N ARG A 291 -3.91 -7.17 12.61
CA ARG A 291 -4.54 -7.36 13.91
C ARG A 291 -4.32 -8.77 14.44
N ALA A 292 -3.98 -8.87 15.72
CA ALA A 292 -4.01 -10.14 16.43
C ALA A 292 -5.45 -10.44 16.90
N GLY A 293 -6.02 -11.54 16.47
CA GLY A 293 -7.37 -11.97 16.85
C GLY A 293 -7.48 -12.34 18.33
N GLY A 294 -8.72 -12.51 18.80
CA GLY A 294 -9.02 -13.15 20.06
C GLY A 294 -8.61 -12.37 21.33
N GLN A 295 -8.60 -11.06 21.30
CA GLN A 295 -8.33 -10.24 22.51
C GLN A 295 -9.47 -10.31 23.55
N ASP A 296 -10.64 -10.78 23.17
CA ASP A 296 -11.82 -10.89 24.03
C ASP A 296 -11.92 -12.29 24.64
N SER A 297 -11.21 -12.53 25.69
CA SER A 297 -11.35 -13.46 26.83
C SER A 297 -11.92 -14.89 26.66
N VAL A 298 -12.41 -15.34 25.52
CA VAL A 298 -12.89 -16.70 25.30
C VAL A 298 -11.95 -17.44 24.39
N GLU A 299 -11.33 -18.54 24.92
CA GLU A 299 -10.47 -19.43 24.11
C GLU A 299 -11.33 -20.24 23.15
N GLU A 300 -11.51 -19.75 21.95
CA GLU A 300 -12.22 -20.44 20.88
C GLU A 300 -11.48 -20.29 19.53
N TRP A 301 -11.49 -21.36 18.72
CA TRP A 301 -10.94 -21.32 17.37
C TRP A 301 -11.65 -20.27 16.49
N PHE A 302 -12.93 -20.03 16.75
CA PHE A 302 -13.74 -19.05 16.03
C PHE A 302 -14.51 -18.21 17.05
N SER A 303 -13.82 -17.26 17.67
CA SER A 303 -14.41 -16.41 18.72
C SER A 303 -15.32 -15.34 18.16
N LYS A 304 -15.10 -14.93 16.92
CA LYS A 304 -15.89 -13.90 16.25
C LYS A 304 -15.78 -14.04 14.74
N SER A 305 -16.91 -14.11 14.07
CA SER A 305 -16.99 -14.15 12.61
C SER A 305 -18.05 -13.18 12.12
N SER A 306 -17.89 -12.65 10.92
CA SER A 306 -18.91 -11.82 10.27
C SER A 306 -18.94 -12.03 8.76
N ILE A 307 -20.12 -11.89 8.19
CA ILE A 307 -20.35 -11.76 6.76
C ILE A 307 -20.88 -10.36 6.50
N LYS A 308 -20.28 -9.68 5.53
CA LYS A 308 -20.69 -8.37 5.09
C LYS A 308 -21.02 -8.42 3.61
N ILE A 309 -22.15 -7.84 3.25
CA ILE A 309 -22.61 -7.71 1.87
C ILE A 309 -22.83 -6.21 1.64
N SER A 310 -22.13 -5.66 0.66
CA SER A 310 -22.27 -4.27 0.23
C SER A 310 -22.88 -4.19 -1.18
N THR A 311 -23.10 -3.01 -1.71
CA THR A 311 -23.56 -2.84 -3.10
C THR A 311 -22.62 -3.50 -4.13
N PHE A 312 -21.32 -3.60 -3.85
CA PHE A 312 -20.32 -4.05 -4.83
C PHE A 312 -19.62 -5.35 -4.48
N ALA A 313 -19.57 -5.74 -3.20
CA ALA A 313 -18.73 -6.83 -2.77
C ALA A 313 -19.32 -7.60 -1.58
N ALA A 314 -18.91 -8.86 -1.47
CA ALA A 314 -19.12 -9.69 -0.31
C ALA A 314 -17.79 -9.89 0.44
N GLN A 315 -17.84 -9.84 1.76
CA GLN A 315 -16.67 -9.99 2.64
C GLN A 315 -16.98 -11.00 3.73
N LEU A 316 -16.00 -11.84 4.02
CA LEU A 316 -15.97 -12.74 5.17
C LEU A 316 -14.84 -12.28 6.11
N HIS A 317 -15.11 -12.26 7.40
CA HIS A 317 -14.11 -12.07 8.43
C HIS A 317 -14.27 -13.13 9.52
N THR A 318 -13.15 -13.62 10.03
CA THR A 318 -13.15 -14.55 11.16
C THR A 318 -11.87 -14.40 11.98
N GLU A 319 -11.99 -14.58 13.29
CA GLU A 319 -10.87 -14.49 14.21
C GLU A 319 -11.02 -15.47 15.37
N GLY A 320 -9.90 -15.80 15.99
CA GLY A 320 -9.92 -16.67 17.16
C GLY A 320 -8.57 -16.73 17.85
N HIS A 321 -8.56 -17.37 19.02
CA HIS A 321 -7.33 -17.71 19.72
C HIS A 321 -7.45 -19.03 20.44
N LYS A 322 -6.34 -19.73 20.58
CA LYS A 322 -6.23 -20.94 21.38
C LYS A 322 -4.85 -21.06 21.99
N GLY A 323 -4.78 -20.99 23.32
CA GLY A 323 -3.50 -20.97 24.02
C GLY A 323 -2.61 -19.82 23.50
N PRO A 324 -1.37 -20.08 23.09
CA PRO A 324 -0.44 -19.04 22.59
C PRO A 324 -0.73 -18.57 21.16
N ALA A 325 -1.63 -19.24 20.44
CA ALA A 325 -1.94 -18.95 19.05
C ALA A 325 -3.12 -18.02 18.91
N ARG A 326 -2.99 -16.97 18.08
CA ARG A 326 -4.05 -16.01 17.74
C ARG A 326 -4.05 -15.78 16.24
N TRP A 327 -5.21 -15.55 15.67
CA TRP A 327 -5.32 -15.35 14.24
C TRP A 327 -6.55 -14.53 13.85
N VAL A 328 -6.41 -13.85 12.71
CA VAL A 328 -7.47 -13.14 11.99
C VAL A 328 -7.34 -13.50 10.52
N PHE A 329 -8.46 -13.73 9.89
CA PHE A 329 -8.58 -13.88 8.45
C PHE A 329 -9.74 -13.04 7.93
N ALA A 330 -9.53 -12.33 6.82
CA ALA A 330 -10.56 -11.60 6.10
C ALA A 330 -10.39 -11.83 4.59
N GLY A 331 -11.50 -12.01 3.91
CA GLY A 331 -11.53 -12.13 2.46
C GLY A 331 -12.67 -11.31 1.88
N ARG A 332 -12.46 -10.72 0.70
CA ARG A 332 -13.44 -9.93 -0.02
C ARG A 332 -13.39 -10.26 -1.50
N THR A 333 -14.55 -10.32 -2.13
CA THR A 333 -14.66 -10.43 -3.59
C THR A 333 -15.79 -9.54 -4.10
N THR A 334 -15.60 -8.94 -5.26
CA THR A 334 -16.65 -8.15 -5.92
C THR A 334 -17.59 -9.05 -6.72
N TYR A 335 -18.79 -8.57 -6.92
CA TYR A 335 -19.79 -9.14 -7.83
C TYR A 335 -20.41 -8.04 -8.73
N ILE A 336 -19.70 -6.92 -8.88
CA ILE A 336 -20.17 -5.76 -9.66
C ILE A 336 -20.44 -6.12 -11.13
N GLY A 337 -19.66 -6.99 -11.74
CA GLY A 337 -19.87 -7.47 -13.10
C GLY A 337 -21.28 -8.02 -13.28
N TYR A 338 -21.73 -8.94 -12.40
CA TYR A 338 -23.09 -9.49 -12.47
C TYR A 338 -24.19 -8.44 -12.30
N ILE A 339 -23.95 -7.38 -11.53
CA ILE A 339 -24.90 -6.26 -11.36
C ILE A 339 -24.95 -5.44 -12.65
N LEU A 340 -23.81 -5.17 -13.27
CA LEU A 340 -23.76 -4.45 -14.55
C LEU A 340 -24.44 -5.25 -15.66
N ASP A 341 -24.21 -6.56 -15.75
CA ASP A 341 -24.87 -7.45 -16.69
C ASP A 341 -26.38 -7.43 -16.52
N LEU A 342 -26.87 -7.47 -15.27
CA LEU A 342 -28.29 -7.37 -14.98
C LEU A 342 -28.85 -6.00 -15.41
N CYS A 343 -28.14 -4.91 -15.13
CA CYS A 343 -28.56 -3.57 -15.55
C CYS A 343 -28.61 -3.44 -17.08
N ASN A 344 -27.65 -4.03 -17.80
CA ASN A 344 -27.65 -4.10 -19.27
C ASN A 344 -28.83 -4.93 -19.77
N ALA A 345 -29.08 -6.09 -19.19
CA ALA A 345 -30.17 -6.99 -19.59
C ALA A 345 -31.56 -6.38 -19.46
N ILE A 346 -31.76 -5.51 -18.46
CA ILE A 346 -33.03 -4.77 -18.27
C ILE A 346 -33.09 -3.42 -18.98
N GLY A 347 -32.02 -3.07 -19.75
CA GLY A 347 -31.94 -1.83 -20.53
C GLY A 347 -31.71 -0.57 -19.68
N LEU A 348 -31.24 -0.70 -18.46
CA LEU A 348 -30.89 0.42 -17.56
C LEU A 348 -29.54 1.04 -17.91
N LEU A 349 -28.60 0.22 -18.38
CA LEU A 349 -27.27 0.62 -18.83
C LEU A 349 -27.02 0.01 -20.22
N ASP A 350 -26.05 0.56 -20.91
CA ASP A 350 -25.48 0.00 -22.14
C ASP A 350 -23.94 0.13 -21.98
N LEU A 351 -23.39 -0.72 -21.12
CA LEU A 351 -22.00 -0.68 -20.71
C LEU A 351 -21.43 -2.09 -20.65
N ASP A 352 -20.64 -2.46 -21.66
CA ASP A 352 -19.94 -3.74 -21.70
C ASP A 352 -18.62 -3.62 -20.92
N LEU A 353 -18.74 -3.70 -19.60
CA LEU A 353 -17.63 -3.60 -18.65
C LEU A 353 -17.59 -4.84 -17.78
N ASP A 354 -16.59 -5.68 -17.97
CA ASP A 354 -16.27 -6.76 -17.04
C ASP A 354 -15.23 -6.29 -16.01
N SER A 355 -15.52 -6.50 -14.73
CA SER A 355 -14.64 -6.10 -13.64
C SER A 355 -14.74 -7.04 -12.46
N GLU A 356 -13.61 -7.55 -12.04
CA GLU A 356 -13.48 -8.41 -10.87
C GLU A 356 -12.35 -7.91 -9.96
N PHE A 357 -12.55 -8.04 -8.65
CA PHE A 357 -11.44 -7.97 -7.70
C PHE A 357 -11.64 -8.93 -6.53
N THR A 358 -10.53 -9.37 -5.96
CA THR A 358 -10.52 -10.25 -4.79
C THR A 358 -9.38 -9.88 -3.86
N ASP A 359 -9.66 -9.86 -2.55
CA ASP A 359 -8.69 -9.65 -1.48
C ASP A 359 -8.70 -10.81 -0.50
N LEU A 360 -7.50 -11.16 -0.05
CA LEU A 360 -7.27 -12.03 1.08
C LEU A 360 -6.28 -11.36 2.01
N GLN A 361 -6.62 -11.25 3.29
CA GLN A 361 -5.76 -10.67 4.31
C GLN A 361 -5.85 -11.49 5.58
N GLY A 362 -4.72 -11.75 6.22
CA GLY A 362 -4.72 -12.48 7.46
C GLY A 362 -3.46 -12.26 8.27
N THR A 363 -3.56 -12.58 9.56
CA THR A 363 -2.46 -12.54 10.51
C THR A 363 -2.57 -13.73 11.44
N PHE A 364 -1.47 -14.44 11.58
CA PHE A 364 -1.27 -15.50 12.57
C PHE A 364 -0.17 -15.07 13.52
N MET A 365 -0.42 -15.17 14.82
CA MET A 365 0.51 -14.82 15.87
C MET A 365 0.65 -15.96 16.85
N TYR A 366 1.89 -16.27 17.25
CA TYR A 366 2.20 -17.31 18.21
C TYR A 366 3.17 -16.80 19.27
N ASP A 367 2.76 -16.83 20.53
CA ASP A 367 3.58 -16.43 21.67
C ASP A 367 4.32 -17.68 22.19
N PHE A 368 5.61 -17.88 21.80
CA PHE A 368 6.44 -18.99 22.33
C PHE A 368 6.71 -18.82 23.82
N SER A 369 6.81 -17.58 24.26
CA SER A 369 6.95 -17.18 25.65
C SER A 369 6.48 -15.74 25.83
N LYS A 370 6.47 -15.24 27.06
CA LYS A 370 6.23 -13.80 27.32
C LYS A 370 7.23 -12.87 26.63
N ASP A 371 8.41 -13.39 26.28
CA ASP A 371 9.53 -12.63 25.73
C ASP A 371 9.78 -12.94 24.25
N THR A 372 9.12 -13.94 23.69
CA THR A 372 9.33 -14.36 22.27
C THR A 372 8.01 -14.60 21.56
N ARG A 373 7.83 -13.90 20.46
CA ARG A 373 6.61 -13.91 19.65
C ARG A 373 6.94 -14.03 18.17
N LEU A 374 6.16 -14.82 17.45
CA LEU A 374 6.14 -14.95 15.99
C LEU A 374 4.89 -14.29 15.42
N LYS A 375 5.01 -13.60 14.29
CA LYS A 375 3.90 -13.05 13.54
C LYS A 375 4.08 -13.35 12.05
N LEU A 376 3.15 -14.06 11.46
CA LEU A 376 3.02 -14.23 10.02
C LEU A 376 1.79 -13.48 9.57
N SER A 377 1.95 -12.54 8.64
CA SER A 377 0.83 -11.87 8.00
C SER A 377 0.89 -12.09 6.50
N PHE A 378 -0.24 -11.95 5.85
CA PHE A 378 -0.32 -11.94 4.40
C PHE A 378 -1.43 -11.02 3.93
N TYR A 379 -1.19 -10.43 2.79
CA TYR A 379 -2.14 -9.66 2.02
C TYR A 379 -1.97 -10.04 0.55
N ILE A 380 -3.06 -10.36 -0.13
CA ILE A 380 -3.10 -10.68 -1.57
C ILE A 380 -4.32 -9.98 -2.14
N GLY A 381 -4.11 -9.12 -3.13
CA GLY A 381 -5.18 -8.44 -3.87
C GLY A 381 -4.98 -8.63 -5.37
N LYS A 382 -6.04 -8.92 -6.10
CA LYS A 382 -6.04 -9.08 -7.55
C LYS A 382 -7.22 -8.34 -8.16
N ASP A 383 -6.99 -7.72 -9.32
CA ASP A 383 -7.96 -6.98 -10.10
C ASP A 383 -7.87 -7.34 -11.57
N ARG A 384 -9.02 -7.35 -12.21
CA ARG A 384 -9.14 -7.43 -13.65
C ARG A 384 -10.23 -6.48 -14.13
N LEU A 385 -9.96 -5.81 -15.23
CA LEU A 385 -10.92 -4.94 -15.91
C LEU A 385 -10.81 -5.10 -17.41
N GLU A 386 -11.95 -5.30 -18.06
CA GLU A 386 -12.06 -5.43 -19.51
C GLU A 386 -13.20 -4.54 -20.01
N TYR A 387 -12.83 -3.61 -20.87
CA TYR A 387 -13.73 -2.68 -21.55
C TYR A 387 -13.14 -2.37 -22.93
N ASP A 388 -13.67 -2.97 -23.97
CA ASP A 388 -13.10 -2.90 -25.32
C ASP A 388 -12.85 -1.45 -25.79
N PRO A 389 -11.62 -1.07 -26.21
CA PRO A 389 -10.43 -1.90 -26.42
C PRO A 389 -9.46 -1.98 -25.22
N LEU A 390 -9.83 -1.58 -24.01
CA LEU A 390 -8.99 -1.56 -22.83
C LEU A 390 -9.08 -2.88 -22.06
N TYR A 391 -7.93 -3.50 -21.81
CA TYR A 391 -7.75 -4.60 -20.86
C TYR A 391 -6.72 -4.23 -19.80
N MET A 392 -7.03 -4.49 -18.55
CA MET A 392 -6.13 -4.30 -17.41
C MET A 392 -6.22 -5.45 -16.42
N ASP A 393 -5.08 -5.93 -15.96
CA ASP A 393 -4.93 -6.94 -14.92
C ASP A 393 -3.79 -6.49 -13.99
N TRP A 394 -4.03 -6.45 -12.68
CA TRP A 394 -3.00 -6.06 -11.72
C TRP A 394 -3.23 -6.72 -10.37
N GLY A 395 -2.18 -6.77 -9.57
CA GLY A 395 -2.28 -7.35 -8.24
C GLY A 395 -1.11 -7.02 -7.36
N ASN A 396 -1.33 -7.24 -6.06
CA ASN A 396 -0.37 -7.09 -4.99
C ASN A 396 -0.33 -8.33 -4.10
N THR A 397 0.86 -8.72 -3.70
CA THR A 397 1.09 -9.70 -2.65
C THR A 397 2.07 -9.12 -1.63
N ALA A 398 1.80 -9.26 -0.34
CA ALA A 398 2.71 -8.88 0.73
C ALA A 398 2.65 -9.95 1.83
N ILE A 399 3.78 -10.60 2.10
CA ILE A 399 3.89 -11.69 3.08
C ILE A 399 5.05 -11.39 4.02
N PRO A 400 4.83 -10.63 5.11
CA PRO A 400 5.81 -10.43 6.15
C PRO A 400 5.78 -11.56 7.18
N LEU A 401 6.96 -12.06 7.51
CA LEU A 401 7.22 -12.96 8.61
C LEU A 401 8.12 -12.27 9.62
N GLY A 402 7.57 -11.94 10.76
CA GLY A 402 8.26 -11.19 11.78
C GLY A 402 8.44 -11.95 13.09
N ILE A 403 9.45 -11.58 13.89
CA ILE A 403 9.70 -12.14 15.22
C ILE A 403 10.17 -11.03 16.15
N TYR A 404 9.67 -11.03 17.36
CA TYR A 404 10.09 -10.20 18.48
C TYR A 404 10.74 -11.08 19.55
N HIS A 405 11.87 -10.64 20.10
CA HIS A 405 12.52 -11.28 21.23
C HIS A 405 13.04 -10.27 22.20
N ARG A 406 12.51 -10.28 23.42
CA ARG A 406 13.08 -9.52 24.53
C ARG A 406 14.28 -10.29 25.08
N ILE A 407 15.49 -9.78 24.81
CA ILE A 407 16.73 -10.36 25.30
C ILE A 407 16.83 -10.20 26.84
N ASN A 408 16.48 -9.00 27.30
CA ASN A 408 16.39 -8.64 28.72
C ASN A 408 15.65 -7.30 28.86
N ASP A 409 15.56 -6.74 30.08
CA ASP A 409 14.85 -5.48 30.32
C ASP A 409 15.42 -4.26 29.58
N LYS A 410 16.67 -4.33 29.11
CA LYS A 410 17.34 -3.24 28.38
C LYS A 410 17.35 -3.42 26.88
N TRP A 411 17.29 -4.65 26.39
CA TRP A 411 17.43 -4.97 24.98
C TRP A 411 16.25 -5.76 24.46
N ASP A 412 15.72 -5.35 23.36
CA ASP A 412 14.87 -6.18 22.51
C ASP A 412 15.39 -6.21 21.08
N TYR A 413 15.13 -7.32 20.44
CA TYR A 413 15.49 -7.59 19.06
C TYR A 413 14.25 -7.85 18.24
N ASN A 414 14.22 -7.29 17.04
CA ASN A 414 13.16 -7.44 16.06
C ASN A 414 13.75 -7.78 14.70
N ALA A 415 13.10 -8.65 13.95
CA ALA A 415 13.40 -8.83 12.54
C ALA A 415 12.13 -9.15 11.76
N THR A 416 12.16 -8.88 10.48
CA THR A 416 11.10 -9.19 9.52
C THR A 416 11.73 -9.67 8.22
N LEU A 417 11.29 -10.82 7.73
CA LEU A 417 11.50 -11.24 6.35
C LEU A 417 10.22 -10.91 5.59
N ALA A 418 10.32 -10.15 4.54
CA ALA A 418 9.16 -9.70 3.78
C ALA A 418 9.32 -10.07 2.31
N PHE A 419 8.31 -10.69 1.75
CA PHE A 419 8.10 -10.83 0.32
C PHE A 419 7.01 -9.84 -0.11
N SER A 420 7.26 -9.11 -1.20
CA SER A 420 6.29 -8.22 -1.82
C SER A 420 6.32 -8.40 -3.33
N GLU A 421 5.15 -8.44 -3.94
CA GLU A 421 4.97 -8.56 -5.37
C GLU A 421 3.97 -7.51 -5.83
N PHE A 422 4.22 -6.92 -6.99
CA PHE A 422 3.25 -6.11 -7.73
C PHE A 422 3.39 -6.43 -9.21
N TYR A 423 2.28 -6.70 -9.86
CA TYR A 423 2.24 -6.84 -11.31
C TYR A 423 1.13 -5.98 -11.91
N GLN A 424 1.33 -5.55 -13.12
CA GLN A 424 0.33 -4.83 -13.91
C GLN A 424 0.50 -5.14 -15.38
N THR A 425 -0.61 -5.48 -16.02
CA THR A 425 -0.71 -5.62 -17.48
C THR A 425 -1.78 -4.66 -17.98
N MET A 426 -1.47 -3.86 -18.97
CA MET A 426 -2.42 -3.00 -19.66
C MET A 426 -2.32 -3.23 -21.16
N LYS A 427 -3.46 -3.37 -21.85
CA LYS A 427 -3.52 -3.45 -23.30
C LYS A 427 -4.59 -2.49 -23.81
N ILE A 428 -4.34 -1.87 -24.95
CA ILE A 428 -5.34 -1.08 -25.70
C ILE A 428 -5.41 -1.66 -27.11
N GLY A 429 -6.35 -2.60 -27.34
CA GLY A 429 -6.45 -3.39 -28.55
C GLY A 429 -5.07 -3.97 -28.93
N ASP A 430 -4.77 -3.98 -30.23
CA ASP A 430 -3.46 -4.39 -30.75
C ASP A 430 -2.45 -3.23 -30.83
N PHE A 431 -2.85 -2.02 -30.39
CA PHE A 431 -2.02 -0.83 -30.53
C PHE A 431 -0.96 -0.73 -29.44
N MET A 432 -1.30 -1.06 -28.20
CA MET A 432 -0.41 -0.90 -27.05
C MET A 432 -0.56 -2.05 -26.06
N SER A 433 0.56 -2.56 -25.59
CA SER A 433 0.64 -3.52 -24.48
C SER A 433 1.78 -3.12 -23.57
N ILE A 434 1.48 -2.95 -22.28
CA ILE A 434 2.49 -2.69 -21.25
C ILE A 434 2.33 -3.76 -20.19
N LYS A 435 3.43 -4.41 -19.81
CA LYS A 435 3.50 -5.39 -18.74
C LYS A 435 4.63 -5.01 -17.78
N MET A 436 4.34 -4.99 -16.50
CA MET A 436 5.31 -4.78 -15.44
C MET A 436 5.14 -5.85 -14.35
N GLU A 437 6.26 -6.35 -13.87
CA GLU A 437 6.36 -7.28 -12.75
C GLU A 437 7.44 -6.79 -11.79
N LEU A 438 7.12 -6.70 -10.52
CA LEU A 438 8.03 -6.24 -9.49
C LEU A 438 7.96 -7.19 -8.31
N TYR A 439 9.09 -7.81 -7.99
CA TYR A 439 9.27 -8.68 -6.83
C TYR A 439 10.29 -8.05 -5.89
N SER A 440 9.99 -8.06 -4.59
CA SER A 440 10.91 -7.56 -3.57
C SER A 440 11.03 -8.59 -2.43
N PHE A 441 12.27 -8.90 -2.07
CA PHE A 441 12.62 -9.69 -0.90
C PHE A 441 13.41 -8.81 0.06
N ALA A 442 12.89 -8.57 1.25
CA ALA A 442 13.53 -7.70 2.22
C ALA A 442 13.76 -8.43 3.56
N GLY A 443 14.98 -8.36 4.04
CA GLY A 443 15.37 -8.73 5.40
C GLY A 443 15.62 -7.46 6.21
N LYS A 444 14.79 -7.20 7.23
CA LYS A 444 14.86 -6.02 8.11
C LYS A 444 15.10 -6.50 9.53
N GLN A 445 16.07 -5.92 10.23
CA GLN A 445 16.35 -6.26 11.62
C GLN A 445 16.76 -5.01 12.41
N TRP A 446 16.36 -4.96 13.67
CA TRP A 446 16.73 -3.87 14.55
C TRP A 446 16.78 -4.29 16.03
N LEU A 447 17.62 -3.59 16.75
CA LEU A 447 17.80 -3.70 18.20
C LEU A 447 17.38 -2.39 18.85
N ASN A 448 16.58 -2.47 19.88
CA ASN A 448 16.29 -1.36 20.76
C ASN A 448 17.06 -1.52 22.08
N TYR A 449 17.70 -0.43 22.52
CA TYR A 449 18.44 -0.36 23.77
C TYR A 449 17.90 0.73 24.67
N ARG A 450 17.53 0.34 25.89
CA ARG A 450 16.95 1.22 26.93
C ARG A 450 17.78 1.20 28.24
N GLY A 451 19.08 0.87 28.13
CA GLY A 451 19.96 0.76 29.30
C GLY A 451 20.50 2.09 29.84
N ILE A 452 20.24 3.20 29.12
CA ILE A 452 20.57 4.55 29.56
C ILE A 452 19.29 5.28 29.87
N ASP A 453 19.17 5.86 31.06
CA ASP A 453 17.96 6.56 31.50
C ASP A 453 17.58 7.66 30.51
N ASN A 454 16.30 7.78 30.24
CA ASN A 454 15.71 8.74 29.32
C ASN A 454 16.12 8.59 27.83
N HIS A 455 16.88 7.56 27.44
CA HIS A 455 17.26 7.30 26.07
C HIS A 455 16.67 5.97 25.56
N THR A 456 16.26 5.98 24.30
CA THR A 456 15.89 4.76 23.58
C THR A 456 16.63 4.75 22.25
N PHE A 457 17.71 3.98 22.19
CA PHE A 457 18.49 3.81 20.96
C PHE A 457 17.89 2.69 20.12
N THR A 458 17.81 2.92 18.82
CA THR A 458 17.43 1.92 17.82
C THR A 458 18.53 1.83 16.78
N PHE A 459 19.05 0.62 16.56
CA PHE A 459 20.04 0.32 15.54
C PHE A 459 19.47 -0.73 14.60
N GLY A 460 19.50 -0.49 13.31
CA GLY A 460 18.95 -1.45 12.37
C GLY A 460 19.73 -1.57 11.08
N TYR A 461 19.49 -2.69 10.43
CA TYR A 461 20.00 -3.01 9.11
C TYR A 461 18.88 -3.61 8.26
N GLU A 462 18.82 -3.20 7.00
CA GLU A 462 17.86 -3.68 6.01
C GLU A 462 18.62 -4.04 4.74
N LEU A 463 18.31 -5.21 4.19
CA LEU A 463 18.73 -5.63 2.87
C LEU A 463 17.49 -5.93 2.07
N GLU A 464 17.34 -5.27 0.94
CA GLU A 464 16.26 -5.51 0.00
C GLU A 464 16.85 -5.88 -1.37
N TYR A 465 16.39 -6.98 -1.92
CA TYR A 465 16.59 -7.36 -3.30
C TYR A 465 15.29 -7.10 -4.06
N THR A 466 15.35 -6.33 -5.11
CA THR A 466 14.20 -6.08 -6.00
C THR A 466 14.51 -6.63 -7.37
N ARG A 467 13.54 -7.28 -7.97
CA ARG A 467 13.55 -7.60 -9.39
C ARG A 467 12.37 -6.89 -10.04
N GLU A 468 12.67 -6.02 -10.96
CA GLU A 468 11.67 -5.31 -11.73
C GLU A 468 11.85 -5.71 -13.20
N ARG A 469 10.73 -5.96 -13.86
CA ARG A 469 10.67 -6.24 -15.28
C ARG A 469 9.62 -5.37 -15.92
N TYR A 470 10.03 -4.63 -16.92
CA TYR A 470 9.18 -3.78 -17.70
C TYR A 470 9.19 -4.23 -19.16
N GLN A 471 8.02 -4.29 -19.78
CA GLN A 471 7.86 -4.56 -21.20
C GLN A 471 6.80 -3.63 -21.76
N GLU A 472 7.11 -2.96 -22.84
CA GLU A 472 6.19 -2.12 -23.57
C GLU A 472 6.25 -2.47 -25.05
N GLN A 473 5.10 -2.64 -25.66
CA GLN A 473 4.95 -2.78 -27.10
C GLN A 473 3.91 -1.76 -27.56
N MET A 474 4.32 -0.85 -28.42
CA MET A 474 3.45 0.14 -29.03
C MET A 474 3.69 0.17 -30.53
N ALA A 475 2.73 -0.34 -31.32
CA ALA A 475 2.81 -0.47 -32.76
C ALA A 475 4.15 -1.13 -33.22
N THR A 476 5.13 -0.33 -33.63
CA THR A 476 6.44 -0.78 -34.12
C THR A 476 7.56 -0.67 -33.11
N ILE A 477 7.29 -0.08 -31.92
CA ILE A 477 8.29 0.13 -30.87
C ILE A 477 8.11 -0.97 -29.82
N SER A 478 9.21 -1.60 -29.45
CA SER A 478 9.25 -2.57 -28.35
C SER A 478 10.38 -2.20 -27.40
N VAL A 479 10.04 -2.01 -26.14
CA VAL A 479 10.99 -1.78 -25.05
C VAL A 479 10.87 -2.94 -24.07
N ALA A 480 11.99 -3.51 -23.66
CA ALA A 480 12.03 -4.53 -22.62
C ALA A 480 13.24 -4.26 -21.72
N ASP A 481 13.00 -4.22 -20.43
CA ASP A 481 14.03 -3.94 -19.44
C ASP A 481 13.85 -4.79 -18.18
N VAL A 482 14.96 -5.19 -17.56
CA VAL A 482 14.98 -5.99 -16.33
C VAL A 482 16.04 -5.45 -15.37
N GLU A 483 15.61 -4.91 -14.26
CA GLU A 483 16.49 -4.39 -13.22
C GLU A 483 16.46 -5.27 -11.97
N LYS A 484 17.64 -5.48 -11.38
CA LYS A 484 17.81 -6.35 -10.21
C LYS A 484 18.64 -5.63 -9.10
N PRO A 485 18.20 -4.48 -8.58
CA PRO A 485 18.96 -3.76 -7.57
C PRO A 485 18.97 -4.45 -6.21
N PHE A 486 20.12 -4.38 -5.53
CA PHE A 486 20.24 -4.56 -4.09
C PHE A 486 20.24 -3.20 -3.40
N HIS A 487 19.46 -3.07 -2.34
CA HIS A 487 19.42 -1.88 -1.51
C HIS A 487 19.85 -2.24 -0.08
N HIS A 488 21.02 -1.77 0.32
CA HIS A 488 21.58 -1.92 1.67
C HIS A 488 21.28 -0.67 2.47
N VAL A 489 20.76 -0.85 3.67
CA VAL A 489 20.44 0.24 4.57
C VAL A 489 20.94 -0.06 5.97
N ALA A 490 21.66 0.88 6.56
CA ALA A 490 21.98 0.88 7.98
C ALA A 490 21.44 2.16 8.62
N TYR A 491 20.86 2.05 9.81
CA TYR A 491 20.37 3.23 10.51
C TYR A 491 20.60 3.13 12.02
N ALA A 492 20.75 4.32 12.60
CA ALA A 492 20.80 4.51 14.04
C ALA A 492 19.97 5.73 14.42
N GLN A 493 19.22 5.63 15.49
CA GLN A 493 18.46 6.75 16.04
C GLN A 493 18.42 6.68 17.56
N ASP A 494 18.22 7.83 18.19
CA ASP A 494 17.94 7.94 19.61
C ASP A 494 16.67 8.77 19.83
N ALA A 495 15.84 8.33 20.74
CA ALA A 495 14.74 9.09 21.30
C ALA A 495 15.10 9.48 22.74
N TRP A 496 15.56 10.72 22.91
CA TRP A 496 16.03 11.26 24.15
C TRP A 496 14.95 12.10 24.83
N LYS A 497 14.45 11.64 25.98
CA LYS A 497 13.58 12.40 26.88
C LYS A 497 14.42 13.36 27.71
N ILE A 498 14.72 14.55 27.18
CA ILE A 498 15.50 15.58 27.88
C ILE A 498 14.82 15.93 29.20
N SER A 499 13.49 16.01 29.18
CA SER A 499 12.64 16.18 30.38
C SER A 499 11.25 15.56 30.10
N PRO A 500 10.32 15.54 31.06
CA PRO A 500 8.94 15.10 30.80
C PRO A 500 8.25 15.83 29.65
N ASP A 501 8.66 17.06 29.36
CA ASP A 501 8.04 17.94 28.37
C ASP A 501 8.81 18.02 27.06
N TYR A 502 10.07 17.56 27.02
CA TYR A 502 10.92 17.66 25.84
C TYR A 502 11.39 16.27 25.38
N LEU A 503 10.94 15.84 24.20
CA LEU A 503 11.41 14.64 23.54
C LEU A 503 12.14 15.02 22.25
N LEU A 504 13.46 14.80 22.21
CA LEU A 504 14.29 14.96 21.03
C LEU A 504 14.53 13.60 20.40
N GLN A 505 14.21 13.46 19.13
CA GLN A 505 14.55 12.27 18.34
C GLN A 505 15.48 12.70 17.20
N TYR A 506 16.62 12.06 17.11
CA TYR A 506 17.58 12.27 16.03
C TYR A 506 18.09 10.94 15.51
N GLY A 507 18.39 10.89 14.22
CA GLY A 507 18.84 9.66 13.59
C GLY A 507 19.54 9.90 12.27
N LEU A 508 20.25 8.87 11.85
CA LEU A 508 20.97 8.82 10.59
C LEU A 508 20.63 7.51 9.88
N ARG A 509 20.30 7.60 8.59
CA ARG A 509 20.10 6.47 7.69
C ARG A 509 21.16 6.54 6.59
N LEU A 510 21.85 5.44 6.37
CA LEU A 510 22.84 5.24 5.32
C LEU A 510 22.25 4.26 4.31
N ASN A 511 22.34 4.60 3.03
CA ASN A 511 21.82 3.79 1.95
C ASN A 511 22.91 3.50 0.92
N TYR A 512 22.89 2.31 0.38
CA TYR A 512 23.61 1.98 -0.85
C TYR A 512 22.69 1.17 -1.77
N GLN A 513 22.52 1.68 -3.00
CA GLN A 513 21.70 0.99 -4.02
C GLN A 513 22.61 0.62 -5.20
N SER A 514 22.60 -0.65 -5.58
CA SER A 514 23.57 -1.22 -6.50
C SER A 514 23.39 -0.78 -7.97
N ALA A 515 22.16 -0.65 -8.47
CA ALA A 515 21.91 -0.28 -9.85
C ALA A 515 22.28 1.20 -10.14
N ALA A 516 21.94 2.11 -9.21
CA ALA A 516 22.39 3.51 -9.28
C ALA A 516 23.84 3.71 -8.85
N GLN A 517 24.48 2.71 -8.23
CA GLN A 517 25.81 2.83 -7.61
C GLN A 517 25.91 4.03 -6.67
N HIS A 518 24.83 4.31 -5.95
CA HIS A 518 24.70 5.53 -5.15
C HIS A 518 24.75 5.22 -3.66
N PHE A 519 25.62 5.96 -2.95
CA PHE A 519 25.66 5.99 -1.50
C PHE A 519 24.97 7.26 -0.99
N GLY A 520 23.95 7.10 -0.13
CA GLY A 520 23.16 8.19 0.41
C GLY A 520 23.23 8.29 1.93
N VAL A 521 23.15 9.52 2.44
CA VAL A 521 23.14 9.83 3.88
C VAL A 521 21.90 10.67 4.18
N GLU A 522 21.02 10.18 5.05
CA GLU A 522 19.75 10.81 5.39
C GLU A 522 19.70 11.19 6.88
N PRO A 523 20.13 12.41 7.27
CA PRO A 523 19.95 12.91 8.63
C PRO A 523 18.47 13.25 8.89
N ARG A 524 18.02 13.01 10.13
CA ARG A 524 16.66 13.30 10.60
C ARG A 524 16.65 13.82 12.01
N LEU A 525 15.77 14.77 12.26
CA LEU A 525 15.60 15.42 13.55
C LEU A 525 14.12 15.70 13.78
N SER A 526 13.65 15.40 14.98
CA SER A 526 12.35 15.87 15.47
C SER A 526 12.45 16.28 16.92
N LEU A 527 11.73 17.32 17.28
CA LEU A 527 11.61 17.82 18.64
C LEU A 527 10.12 17.95 18.97
N ASN A 528 9.69 17.23 19.99
CA ASN A 528 8.36 17.39 20.57
C ASN A 528 8.49 18.17 21.90
N VAL A 529 7.72 19.23 22.01
CA VAL A 529 7.64 20.10 23.18
C VAL A 529 6.22 20.08 23.73
N ASN A 530 6.00 19.50 24.89
CA ASN A 530 4.74 19.62 25.61
C ASN A 530 4.74 20.98 26.34
N LEU A 531 3.92 21.89 25.87
CA LEU A 531 3.80 23.23 26.49
C LEU A 531 2.97 23.15 27.78
N ASP A 532 1.99 22.25 27.81
CA ASP A 532 1.23 21.84 28.99
C ASP A 532 0.61 20.44 28.75
N GLU A 533 -0.28 19.97 29.62
CA GLU A 533 -0.92 18.65 29.51
C GLU A 533 -1.78 18.50 28.24
N THR A 534 -2.22 19.59 27.64
CA THR A 534 -3.12 19.64 26.48
C THR A 534 -2.46 20.14 25.21
N LYS A 535 -1.37 20.91 25.32
CA LYS A 535 -0.74 21.60 24.19
C LYS A 535 0.64 21.02 23.89
N SER A 536 0.92 20.80 22.62
CA SER A 536 2.26 20.40 22.15
C SER A 536 2.66 21.13 20.86
N LEU A 537 3.96 21.32 20.70
CA LEU A 537 4.59 21.80 19.49
C LEU A 537 5.57 20.74 19.01
N GLU A 538 5.46 20.36 17.76
CA GLU A 538 6.34 19.39 17.12
C GLU A 538 7.10 20.07 15.98
N LEU A 539 8.42 19.89 15.94
CA LEU A 539 9.32 20.43 14.91
C LEU A 539 10.02 19.28 14.21
N TYR A 540 10.09 19.32 12.89
CA TYR A 540 10.70 18.26 12.07
C TYR A 540 11.67 18.86 11.06
N GLY A 541 12.78 18.16 10.83
CA GLY A 541 13.70 18.42 9.74
C GLY A 541 14.36 17.12 9.28
N GLY A 542 14.45 16.90 7.95
CA GLY A 542 15.09 15.70 7.46
C GLY A 542 15.41 15.76 5.98
N TYR A 543 16.38 14.95 5.60
CA TYR A 543 16.76 14.68 4.22
C TYR A 543 16.31 13.27 3.84
N TYR A 544 15.75 13.10 2.66
CA TYR A 544 15.13 11.86 2.20
C TYR A 544 15.56 11.56 0.78
N LEU A 545 15.75 10.27 0.49
CA LEU A 545 16.11 9.75 -0.82
C LEU A 545 15.06 8.73 -1.29
N GLN A 546 14.85 8.68 -2.61
CA GLN A 546 13.96 7.72 -3.25
C GLN A 546 14.65 7.10 -4.46
N TYR A 547 14.69 5.76 -4.47
CA TYR A 547 15.36 4.96 -5.50
C TYR A 547 14.37 4.20 -6.40
N MET A 548 13.09 4.21 -6.06
CA MET A 548 12.02 3.62 -6.85
C MET A 548 11.01 4.70 -7.20
N ASN A 549 10.80 4.96 -8.48
CA ASN A 549 9.92 6.01 -8.97
C ASN A 549 8.80 5.41 -9.81
N SER A 550 7.66 6.09 -9.93
CA SER A 550 6.64 5.72 -10.89
C SER A 550 6.85 6.45 -12.22
N ILE A 551 6.52 5.76 -13.31
CA ILE A 551 6.52 6.33 -14.65
C ILE A 551 5.17 6.98 -14.90
N VAL A 552 5.18 8.26 -15.26
CA VAL A 552 3.96 9.02 -15.61
C VAL A 552 4.06 9.43 -17.06
N TYR A 553 3.25 8.80 -17.93
CA TYR A 553 3.27 9.04 -19.39
C TYR A 553 2.56 10.31 -19.85
N THR A 554 1.72 10.90 -19.00
CA THR A 554 0.93 12.08 -19.37
C THR A 554 0.98 13.14 -18.29
N ASP A 555 0.68 14.38 -18.67
CA ASP A 555 0.53 15.49 -17.72
C ASP A 555 -0.69 15.33 -16.80
N GLN A 556 -1.60 14.43 -17.14
CA GLN A 556 -2.76 14.11 -16.31
C GLN A 556 -2.47 12.83 -15.53
N GLU A 557 -3.14 12.69 -14.40
CA GLU A 557 -3.06 11.47 -13.62
C GLU A 557 -3.56 10.29 -14.45
N THR A 558 -2.70 9.29 -14.60
CA THR A 558 -3.06 8.05 -15.29
C THR A 558 -3.59 7.02 -14.30
N LEU A 559 -4.44 6.12 -14.79
CA LEU A 559 -4.96 5.00 -14.02
C LEU A 559 -3.88 3.97 -13.67
N ASN A 560 -2.71 4.11 -14.28
CA ASN A 560 -1.61 3.15 -14.21
C ASN A 560 -0.48 3.66 -13.32
N GLU A 561 0.14 2.75 -12.58
CA GLU A 561 1.37 2.98 -11.85
C GLU A 561 2.40 1.96 -12.28
N PHE A 562 3.35 2.39 -13.10
CA PHE A 562 4.51 1.59 -13.47
C PHE A 562 5.70 2.05 -12.65
N TYR A 563 6.29 1.15 -11.87
CA TYR A 563 7.44 1.45 -11.01
C TYR A 563 8.73 1.12 -11.74
N TYR A 564 9.72 1.96 -11.57
CA TYR A 564 11.04 1.78 -12.15
C TYR A 564 12.13 2.19 -11.15
N PRO A 565 13.14 1.34 -10.89
CA PRO A 565 14.25 1.69 -10.01
C PRO A 565 15.18 2.69 -10.69
N VAL A 566 15.82 3.51 -9.89
CA VAL A 566 16.91 4.37 -10.37
C VAL A 566 18.08 3.48 -10.77
N THR A 567 18.57 3.64 -12.00
CA THR A 567 19.58 2.79 -12.63
C THR A 567 20.57 3.61 -13.46
N THR A 568 21.21 2.97 -14.40
CA THR A 568 22.21 3.55 -15.30
C THR A 568 21.68 3.55 -16.74
N THR A 569 21.85 4.66 -17.44
CA THR A 569 21.49 4.80 -18.87
C THR A 569 22.44 4.02 -19.77
N THR A 570 22.08 3.81 -21.05
CA THR A 570 22.93 3.08 -22.02
C THR A 570 24.29 3.73 -22.27
N ASP A 571 24.38 5.05 -22.11
CA ASP A 571 25.66 5.80 -22.20
C ASP A 571 26.51 5.71 -20.91
N GLY A 572 26.07 4.95 -19.90
CA GLY A 572 26.79 4.75 -18.65
C GLY A 572 26.56 5.86 -17.62
N ARG A 573 25.64 6.77 -17.83
CA ARG A 573 25.31 7.82 -16.86
C ARG A 573 24.45 7.26 -15.74
N HIS A 574 24.88 7.39 -14.50
CA HIS A 574 24.10 7.03 -13.33
C HIS A 574 23.01 8.06 -13.07
N ILE A 575 21.75 7.64 -13.08
CA ILE A 575 20.63 8.47 -12.69
C ILE A 575 20.72 8.69 -11.16
N LYS A 576 20.65 9.92 -10.73
CA LYS A 576 20.64 10.24 -9.29
C LYS A 576 19.26 9.92 -8.70
N PRO A 577 19.20 9.40 -7.45
CA PRO A 577 17.94 9.24 -6.77
C PRO A 577 17.25 10.59 -6.54
N ALA A 578 15.94 10.58 -6.60
CA ALA A 578 15.17 11.74 -6.19
C ALA A 578 15.43 12.05 -4.71
N SER A 579 15.49 13.32 -4.34
CA SER A 579 15.82 13.75 -3.00
C SER A 579 14.96 14.91 -2.52
N SER A 580 14.83 15.05 -1.21
CA SER A 580 14.02 16.10 -0.60
C SER A 580 14.56 16.50 0.78
N TRP A 581 14.70 17.80 1.01
CA TRP A 581 14.71 18.38 2.34
C TRP A 581 13.29 18.73 2.74
N LEU A 582 12.85 18.28 3.91
CA LEU A 582 11.54 18.58 4.44
C LEU A 582 11.67 19.16 5.84
N PHE A 583 11.03 20.31 6.06
CA PHE A 583 10.90 20.98 7.35
C PHE A 583 9.43 21.21 7.64
N ALA A 584 9.00 20.94 8.87
CA ALA A 584 7.62 21.17 9.30
C ALA A 584 7.55 21.53 10.77
N ALA A 585 6.51 22.28 11.11
CA ALA A 585 6.13 22.57 12.49
C ALA A 585 4.63 22.33 12.65
N GLU A 586 4.24 21.66 13.73
CA GLU A 586 2.85 21.34 14.03
C GLU A 586 2.54 21.68 15.49
N TYR A 587 1.55 22.55 15.69
CA TYR A 587 0.96 22.84 16.99
C TYR A 587 -0.31 22.01 17.17
N SER A 588 -0.45 21.35 18.31
CA SER A 588 -1.63 20.60 18.67
C SER A 588 -2.14 21.05 20.03
N GLN A 589 -3.44 21.27 20.13
CA GLN A 589 -4.13 21.53 21.38
C GLN A 589 -5.31 20.59 21.53
N ARG A 590 -5.27 19.73 22.55
CA ARG A 590 -6.37 18.84 22.90
C ARG A 590 -7.33 19.56 23.85
N ASP A 591 -8.60 19.21 23.71
CA ASP A 591 -9.65 19.73 24.61
C ASP A 591 -9.72 21.26 24.67
N LEU A 592 -9.58 21.90 23.50
CA LEU A 592 -9.62 23.37 23.35
C LEU A 592 -10.92 23.97 23.92
N PHE A 593 -12.07 23.32 23.62
CA PHE A 593 -13.40 23.57 24.18
C PHE A 593 -14.02 22.19 24.38
N GLU A 594 -14.32 21.78 25.59
CA GLU A 594 -14.97 20.51 25.98
C GLU A 594 -15.02 19.43 24.87
N GLY A 595 -13.88 18.79 24.60
CA GLY A 595 -13.76 17.68 23.66
C GLY A 595 -13.38 18.03 22.21
N TYR A 596 -12.95 19.28 21.93
CA TYR A 596 -12.42 19.66 20.63
C TYR A 596 -10.90 19.62 20.62
N ASP A 597 -10.34 18.92 19.68
CA ASP A 597 -8.90 18.88 19.37
C ASP A 597 -8.61 19.81 18.20
N PHE A 598 -7.64 20.71 18.36
CA PHE A 598 -7.17 21.64 17.33
C PHE A 598 -5.75 21.30 16.93
N THR A 599 -5.46 21.36 15.61
CA THR A 599 -4.11 21.20 15.07
C THR A 599 -3.86 22.27 14.01
N ALA A 600 -2.67 22.87 14.04
CA ALA A 600 -2.20 23.80 13.02
C ALA A 600 -0.78 23.43 12.61
N GLY A 601 -0.53 23.27 11.32
CA GLY A 601 0.77 22.87 10.79
C GLY A 601 1.22 23.75 9.64
N VAL A 602 2.55 23.93 9.51
CA VAL A 602 3.20 24.54 8.36
C VAL A 602 4.33 23.64 7.88
N TYR A 603 4.60 23.67 6.59
CA TYR A 603 5.70 22.88 6.03
C TYR A 603 6.37 23.59 4.86
N TYR A 604 7.64 23.25 4.66
CA TYR A 604 8.44 23.59 3.48
C TYR A 604 9.22 22.35 3.05
N LYS A 605 9.19 22.03 1.75
CA LYS A 605 9.81 20.86 1.15
C LYS A 605 10.51 21.27 -0.13
N THR A 606 11.80 20.96 -0.27
CA THR A 606 12.50 21.01 -1.56
C THR A 606 12.47 19.63 -2.20
N GLN A 607 12.54 19.56 -3.50
CA GLN A 607 12.61 18.31 -4.25
C GLN A 607 13.64 18.47 -5.37
N SER A 608 14.54 17.52 -5.50
CA SER A 608 15.57 17.53 -6.53
C SER A 608 15.70 16.18 -7.19
N ASN A 609 16.12 16.17 -8.44
CA ASN A 609 16.23 14.99 -9.29
C ASN A 609 14.92 14.19 -9.38
N LEU A 610 13.76 14.87 -9.41
CA LEU A 610 12.50 14.20 -9.68
C LEU A 610 12.53 13.64 -11.11
N ASN A 611 12.25 12.36 -11.25
CA ASN A 611 12.21 11.76 -12.57
C ASN A 611 11.01 12.28 -13.36
N THR A 612 11.26 12.76 -14.56
CA THR A 612 10.24 13.14 -15.53
C THR A 612 10.45 12.30 -16.78
N PHE A 613 9.37 11.82 -17.37
CA PHE A 613 9.43 11.10 -18.62
C PHE A 613 9.44 12.13 -19.76
N ALA A 614 10.53 12.18 -20.50
CA ALA A 614 10.66 13.05 -21.66
C ALA A 614 10.15 12.29 -22.89
N VAL A 615 8.95 12.60 -23.35
CA VAL A 615 8.46 12.20 -24.68
C VAL A 615 8.92 13.24 -25.71
N GLU A 616 10.19 13.52 -25.79
CA GLU A 616 10.76 14.25 -26.92
C GLU A 616 11.67 13.31 -27.69
N SER A 617 11.07 12.55 -28.59
CA SER A 617 11.82 12.02 -29.71
C SER A 617 11.94 13.11 -30.77
N ASP A 618 12.91 13.99 -30.63
CA ASP A 618 13.54 14.65 -31.78
C ASP A 618 14.38 13.63 -32.58
N SER A 619 13.80 12.47 -32.83
CA SER A 619 14.41 11.47 -33.70
C SER A 619 13.99 11.72 -35.13
N SER A 620 14.53 12.78 -35.73
CA SER A 620 14.59 12.92 -37.16
C SER A 620 15.73 12.10 -37.78
N ASP A 621 16.47 11.32 -36.97
CA ASP A 621 17.51 10.43 -37.50
C ASP A 621 17.65 9.21 -36.61
N ASP A 622 17.21 8.07 -37.04
CA ASP A 622 17.92 6.83 -37.19
C ASP A 622 17.07 5.56 -37.08
N SER A 623 17.28 4.70 -38.01
CA SER A 623 16.87 3.32 -38.17
C SER A 623 17.37 2.35 -37.04
N ASN A 624 17.84 2.85 -35.91
CA ASN A 624 18.41 2.06 -34.80
C ASN A 624 17.54 1.96 -33.54
N SER A 625 16.23 2.16 -33.66
CA SER A 625 15.28 2.11 -32.52
C SER A 625 15.08 0.72 -31.88
N LYS A 626 15.96 -0.24 -32.18
CA LYS A 626 15.76 -1.63 -31.71
C LYS A 626 16.18 -1.93 -30.28
N ASN A 627 16.83 -1.01 -29.56
CA ASN A 627 17.33 -1.25 -28.20
C ASN A 627 17.19 0.01 -27.32
N MET A 628 16.00 0.62 -27.25
CA MET A 628 15.77 1.69 -26.29
C MET A 628 15.69 1.08 -24.88
N VAL A 629 16.60 1.48 -24.01
CA VAL A 629 16.50 1.24 -22.56
C VAL A 629 15.61 2.32 -21.96
N LEU A 630 14.69 1.93 -21.13
CA LEU A 630 13.72 2.85 -20.52
C LEU A 630 14.40 4.01 -19.76
N ALA A 631 15.56 3.74 -19.16
CA ALA A 631 16.38 4.72 -18.44
C ALA A 631 16.80 5.93 -19.28
N ASP A 632 16.96 5.79 -20.60
CA ASP A 632 17.41 6.87 -21.48
C ASP A 632 16.33 7.94 -21.71
N ASN A 633 15.07 7.62 -21.41
CA ASN A 633 13.93 8.50 -21.59
C ASN A 633 13.60 9.32 -20.33
N PHE A 634 14.38 9.20 -19.26
CA PHE A 634 14.16 9.98 -18.05
C PHE A 634 14.93 11.29 -18.06
N GLY A 635 14.19 12.39 -17.95
CA GLY A 635 14.69 13.69 -17.57
C GLY A 635 14.64 13.90 -16.05
N THR A 636 15.21 15.01 -15.58
CA THR A 636 15.16 15.43 -14.18
C THR A 636 14.42 16.74 -14.02
N ALA A 637 13.76 16.90 -12.87
CA ALA A 637 13.14 18.15 -12.49
C ALA A 637 13.46 18.47 -11.03
N ASP A 638 13.59 19.76 -10.76
CA ASP A 638 13.69 20.30 -9.40
C ASP A 638 12.41 21.05 -9.04
N GLY A 639 12.09 21.10 -7.76
CA GLY A 639 10.89 21.78 -7.29
C GLY A 639 10.89 22.08 -5.81
N TYR A 640 9.81 22.71 -5.39
CA TYR A 640 9.51 22.93 -3.98
C TYR A 640 8.00 22.89 -3.72
N SER A 641 7.64 22.62 -2.48
CA SER A 641 6.26 22.74 -1.98
C SER A 641 6.26 23.39 -0.61
N MET A 642 5.27 24.20 -0.34
CA MET A 642 5.01 24.75 0.99
C MET A 642 3.53 24.95 1.22
N GLY A 643 3.12 24.95 2.48
CA GLY A 643 1.72 25.15 2.80
C GLY A 643 1.46 25.19 4.30
N TYR A 644 0.19 25.41 4.62
CA TYR A 644 -0.32 25.30 5.97
C TYR A 644 -1.57 24.44 6.05
N GLU A 645 -1.79 23.85 7.21
CA GLU A 645 -2.86 22.92 7.50
C GLU A 645 -3.54 23.32 8.80
N LEU A 646 -4.87 23.28 8.83
CA LEU A 646 -5.67 23.53 10.02
C LEU A 646 -6.67 22.39 10.20
N SER A 647 -6.85 21.93 11.42
CA SER A 647 -7.83 20.91 11.77
C SER A 647 -8.49 21.23 13.10
N LEU A 648 -9.81 21.12 13.13
CA LEU A 648 -10.59 21.16 14.37
C LEU A 648 -11.49 19.93 14.39
N ARG A 649 -11.37 19.07 15.42
CA ARG A 649 -12.04 17.78 15.49
C ARG A 649 -12.67 17.55 16.85
N LYS A 650 -13.83 16.91 16.85
CA LYS A 650 -14.51 16.41 18.03
C LYS A 650 -14.83 14.93 17.89
N ASP A 651 -14.33 14.09 18.80
CA ASP A 651 -14.50 12.64 18.72
C ASP A 651 -15.58 12.08 19.68
N LYS A 652 -16.06 12.85 20.64
CA LYS A 652 -16.97 12.41 21.70
C LYS A 652 -18.26 13.23 21.75
N GLY A 653 -19.32 12.62 22.29
CA GLY A 653 -20.62 13.24 22.50
C GLY A 653 -21.67 12.84 21.46
N TRP A 654 -22.86 13.43 21.57
CA TRP A 654 -23.98 13.12 20.68
C TRP A 654 -23.74 13.53 19.22
N TRP A 655 -22.80 14.44 18.98
CA TRP A 655 -22.26 14.72 17.66
C TRP A 655 -20.72 14.64 17.66
N PHE A 656 -20.16 14.25 16.54
CA PHE A 656 -18.73 14.09 16.32
C PHE A 656 -18.37 14.50 14.89
N GLY A 657 -17.11 14.76 14.65
CA GLY A 657 -16.65 15.11 13.31
C GLY A 657 -15.54 16.13 13.35
N GLY A 658 -15.19 16.66 12.19
CA GLY A 658 -14.10 17.62 12.06
C GLY A 658 -14.16 18.45 10.80
N ILE A 659 -13.45 19.55 10.82
CA ILE A 659 -13.20 20.42 9.68
C ILE A 659 -11.68 20.50 9.46
N ASN A 660 -11.25 20.25 8.25
CA ASN A 660 -9.87 20.27 7.82
C ASN A 660 -9.72 21.26 6.67
N TRP A 661 -8.82 22.21 6.83
CA TRP A 661 -8.41 23.13 5.78
C TRP A 661 -6.95 22.94 5.45
N SER A 662 -6.59 22.95 4.17
CA SER A 662 -5.21 22.99 3.71
C SER A 662 -5.04 23.95 2.56
N GLN A 663 -3.94 24.69 2.58
CA GLN A 663 -3.53 25.56 1.49
C GLN A 663 -2.06 25.28 1.18
N SER A 664 -1.74 25.15 -0.11
CA SER A 664 -0.39 24.79 -0.55
C SER A 664 -0.05 25.39 -1.90
N ILE A 665 1.24 25.53 -2.14
CA ILE A 665 1.81 25.77 -3.46
C ILE A 665 2.88 24.73 -3.72
N SER A 666 2.88 24.11 -4.91
CA SER A 666 3.91 23.21 -5.40
C SER A 666 4.31 23.66 -6.79
N VAL A 667 5.59 23.76 -7.03
CA VAL A 667 6.17 24.20 -8.32
C VAL A 667 7.29 23.24 -8.69
N ALA A 668 7.36 22.85 -9.94
CA ALA A 668 8.44 22.05 -10.51
C ALA A 668 9.00 22.72 -11.76
N ARG A 669 10.25 22.44 -12.09
CA ARG A 669 10.93 22.88 -13.31
C ARG A 669 11.80 21.76 -13.82
N VAL A 670 11.65 21.42 -15.08
CA VAL A 670 12.54 20.46 -15.77
C VAL A 670 13.90 21.10 -16.04
N ASP A 671 14.95 20.31 -16.00
CA ASP A 671 16.33 20.77 -16.19
C ASP A 671 16.68 21.11 -17.66
N ASP A 672 15.71 21.14 -18.54
CA ASP A 672 15.85 21.53 -19.96
C ASP A 672 15.79 23.05 -20.20
N GLY A 673 15.69 23.83 -19.14
CA GLY A 673 15.54 25.31 -19.23
C GLY A 673 14.08 25.78 -19.43
N SER A 674 13.11 24.87 -19.40
CA SER A 674 11.70 25.20 -19.50
C SER A 674 11.20 26.09 -18.34
N LYS A 675 10.04 26.71 -18.54
CA LYS A 675 9.42 27.51 -17.48
C LYS A 675 8.91 26.62 -16.34
N PRO A 676 8.96 27.11 -15.09
CA PRO A 676 8.32 26.41 -13.97
C PRO A 676 6.84 26.14 -14.25
N TYR A 677 6.35 24.99 -13.77
CA TYR A 677 4.97 24.56 -13.93
C TYR A 677 4.42 23.99 -12.61
N PHE A 678 3.10 23.88 -12.52
CA PHE A 678 2.43 23.19 -11.42
C PHE A 678 2.36 21.69 -11.72
N PRO A 679 2.82 20.82 -10.79
CA PRO A 679 2.61 19.38 -10.94
C PRO A 679 1.13 19.03 -11.12
N SER A 680 0.83 17.93 -11.80
CA SER A 680 -0.56 17.49 -12.10
C SER A 680 -1.43 17.28 -10.85
N TRP A 681 -0.83 17.02 -9.70
CA TRP A 681 -1.51 16.87 -8.41
C TRP A 681 -1.60 18.15 -7.57
N HIS A 682 -1.19 19.29 -8.10
CA HIS A 682 -1.22 20.56 -7.36
C HIS A 682 -2.63 21.06 -7.12
N GLN A 683 -3.07 21.04 -5.85
CA GLN A 683 -4.30 21.68 -5.38
C GLN A 683 -3.96 22.81 -4.40
N PRO A 684 -4.17 24.09 -4.77
CA PRO A 684 -3.83 25.23 -3.91
C PRO A 684 -4.65 25.28 -2.62
N TYR A 685 -5.87 24.75 -2.60
CA TYR A 685 -6.70 24.69 -1.41
C TYR A 685 -7.59 23.45 -1.39
N ALA A 686 -7.87 22.95 -0.19
CA ALA A 686 -8.85 21.91 0.05
C ALA A 686 -9.53 22.12 1.41
N LEU A 687 -10.86 22.04 1.43
CA LEU A 687 -11.73 22.00 2.60
C LEU A 687 -12.38 20.63 2.70
N LYS A 688 -12.26 19.98 3.86
CA LYS A 688 -12.93 18.73 4.15
C LYS A 688 -13.65 18.84 5.47
N LEU A 689 -14.89 18.41 5.48
CA LEU A 689 -15.73 18.38 6.67
C LEU A 689 -16.34 17.00 6.80
N ASP A 690 -16.27 16.42 7.97
CA ASP A 690 -17.03 15.26 8.37
C ASP A 690 -17.86 15.60 9.61
N LEU A 691 -19.13 15.24 9.60
CA LEU A 691 -20.06 15.49 10.68
C LEU A 691 -20.93 14.27 10.89
N GLY A 692 -20.98 13.78 12.13
CA GLY A 692 -21.81 12.64 12.50
C GLY A 692 -22.66 12.94 13.73
N ILE A 693 -23.86 12.36 13.77
CA ILE A 693 -24.80 12.46 14.89
C ILE A 693 -25.13 11.06 15.41
N ASN A 694 -24.91 10.86 16.70
CA ASN A 694 -25.37 9.69 17.41
C ASN A 694 -26.80 9.95 17.93
N TRP A 695 -27.80 9.61 17.11
CA TRP A 695 -29.20 9.83 17.49
C TRP A 695 -29.63 8.98 18.67
N LYS A 696 -29.26 7.70 18.65
CA LYS A 696 -29.69 6.73 19.64
C LYS A 696 -28.56 5.73 19.93
N GLY A 697 -28.34 5.42 21.20
CA GLY A 697 -27.29 4.46 21.57
C GLY A 697 -26.89 4.51 23.03
N GLY A 698 -25.58 4.40 23.32
CA GLY A 698 -24.98 4.50 24.65
C GLY A 698 -24.97 5.92 25.23
N GLU A 699 -24.06 6.15 26.18
CA GLU A 699 -23.95 7.41 26.97
C GLU A 699 -23.72 8.64 26.07
N ASP A 700 -23.03 8.49 24.99
CA ASP A 700 -22.70 9.57 24.04
C ASP A 700 -23.84 9.89 23.04
N ALA A 701 -25.01 9.27 23.13
CA ALA A 701 -26.10 9.51 22.18
C ALA A 701 -27.07 10.60 22.66
N LEU A 702 -27.68 11.29 21.68
CA LEU A 702 -28.71 12.30 21.96
C LEU A 702 -29.89 11.70 22.75
N TRP A 703 -30.30 10.48 22.37
CA TRP A 703 -31.30 9.71 23.10
C TRP A 703 -30.68 8.41 23.64
N GLN A 704 -30.47 8.32 24.93
CA GLN A 704 -29.96 7.14 25.58
C GLN A 704 -30.95 5.98 25.47
N HIS A 705 -30.46 4.78 25.15
CA HIS A 705 -31.28 3.60 24.99
C HIS A 705 -30.98 2.60 26.09
N LYS A 706 -32.04 2.13 26.82
CA LYS A 706 -31.90 1.13 27.91
C LYS A 706 -31.40 -0.25 27.42
N LYS A 707 -31.58 -0.60 26.13
CA LYS A 707 -31.08 -1.88 25.57
C LYS A 707 -29.64 -1.72 25.12
N LYS A 708 -28.71 -2.36 25.81
CA LYS A 708 -27.28 -2.38 25.48
C LYS A 708 -27.01 -2.70 23.99
N GLY A 709 -26.14 -1.94 23.41
CA GLY A 709 -25.54 -2.21 22.10
C GLY A 709 -26.36 -1.81 20.87
N ARG A 710 -27.58 -1.30 20.99
CA ARG A 710 -28.33 -0.75 19.85
C ARG A 710 -27.92 0.70 19.60
N TYR A 711 -27.74 1.05 18.34
CA TYR A 711 -27.40 2.42 17.94
C TYR A 711 -28.15 2.83 16.66
N PHE A 712 -28.28 4.15 16.49
CA PHE A 712 -28.70 4.81 15.27
C PHE A 712 -27.86 6.07 15.09
N ARG A 713 -27.21 6.21 13.93
CA ARG A 713 -26.32 7.31 13.58
C ARG A 713 -26.66 7.81 12.17
N SER A 714 -26.28 9.03 11.91
CA SER A 714 -26.19 9.61 10.57
C SER A 714 -24.88 10.37 10.46
N SER A 715 -24.30 10.43 9.28
CA SER A 715 -23.10 11.23 9.05
C SER A 715 -23.06 11.82 7.66
N LEU A 716 -22.39 12.95 7.54
CA LEU A 716 -22.20 13.71 6.31
C LEU A 716 -20.71 13.97 6.13
N ALA A 717 -20.22 13.82 4.91
CA ALA A 717 -18.88 14.26 4.51
C ALA A 717 -19.01 15.27 3.38
N LEU A 718 -18.27 16.38 3.46
CA LEU A 718 -18.14 17.38 2.43
C LEU A 718 -16.69 17.50 2.01
N LYS A 719 -16.43 17.53 0.72
CA LYS A 719 -15.12 17.79 0.13
C LYS A 719 -15.26 18.93 -0.87
N TYR A 720 -14.43 19.95 -0.73
CA TYR A 720 -14.30 21.05 -1.68
C TYR A 720 -12.82 21.32 -1.90
N SER A 721 -12.39 21.34 -3.15
CA SER A 721 -11.00 21.65 -3.50
C SER A 721 -10.89 22.28 -4.88
N SER A 722 -9.77 22.94 -5.14
CA SER A 722 -9.49 23.41 -6.50
C SER A 722 -9.39 22.26 -7.48
N GLY A 723 -9.73 22.51 -8.73
CA GLY A 723 -9.49 21.58 -9.83
C GLY A 723 -8.01 21.29 -10.03
N MET A 724 -7.71 20.14 -10.65
CA MET A 724 -6.34 19.71 -10.99
C MET A 724 -5.79 20.53 -12.18
N PRO A 725 -4.47 20.74 -12.23
CA PRO A 725 -3.83 21.34 -13.41
C PRO A 725 -4.02 20.47 -14.65
N ILE A 726 -4.16 21.12 -15.79
CA ILE A 726 -4.23 20.48 -17.10
C ILE A 726 -3.42 21.28 -18.13
N SER A 727 -2.83 20.58 -19.09
CA SER A 727 -2.20 21.20 -20.25
C SER A 727 -3.28 21.49 -21.30
N GLU A 728 -3.50 22.75 -21.60
CA GLU A 728 -4.40 23.18 -22.64
C GLU A 728 -3.63 23.29 -23.96
N TYR A 729 -4.31 23.15 -25.09
CA TYR A 729 -3.67 23.36 -26.38
C TYR A 729 -3.76 24.85 -26.83
N LYS A 730 -2.76 25.29 -27.60
CA LYS A 730 -2.71 26.66 -28.15
C LYS A 730 -3.43 26.78 -29.48
N GLY A 731 -3.54 25.70 -30.22
CA GLY A 731 -4.13 25.66 -31.52
C GLY A 731 -4.13 24.25 -32.10
N TYR A 732 -4.54 24.16 -33.35
CA TYR A 732 -4.51 22.91 -34.09
C TYR A 732 -4.23 23.19 -35.55
N TYR A 733 -3.73 22.20 -36.27
CA TYR A 733 -3.58 22.25 -37.71
C TYR A 733 -3.92 20.89 -38.33
N MET A 734 -4.31 20.92 -39.58
CA MET A 734 -4.45 19.69 -40.39
C MET A 734 -3.11 19.38 -41.05
N ALA A 735 -2.58 18.21 -40.76
CA ALA A 735 -1.34 17.79 -41.36
C ALA A 735 -1.53 17.59 -42.87
N LYS A 736 -0.58 18.06 -43.68
CA LYS A 736 -0.60 17.83 -45.10
C LYS A 736 0.16 16.52 -45.40
N GLU A 737 -0.43 15.62 -46.20
CA GLU A 737 0.28 14.41 -46.62
C GLU A 737 1.50 14.79 -47.48
N ILE A 738 2.64 14.20 -47.14
CA ILE A 738 3.90 14.43 -47.87
C ILE A 738 3.72 13.98 -49.32
N GLY A 739 3.94 14.87 -50.26
CA GLY A 739 3.79 14.61 -51.71
C GLY A 739 2.34 14.71 -52.24
N SER A 740 1.38 15.03 -51.44
CA SER A 740 -0.02 15.23 -51.78
C SER A 740 -0.45 16.68 -51.63
N GLN A 741 -1.44 17.12 -52.41
CA GLN A 741 -2.12 18.41 -52.19
C GLN A 741 -3.26 18.29 -51.20
N LYS A 742 -3.57 17.09 -50.69
CA LYS A 742 -4.64 16.85 -49.74
C LYS A 742 -4.15 17.03 -48.33
N TYR A 743 -5.00 17.62 -47.48
CA TYR A 743 -4.83 17.63 -46.05
C TYR A 743 -5.26 16.27 -45.49
N SER A 744 -4.50 15.75 -44.55
CA SER A 744 -4.94 14.59 -43.75
C SER A 744 -6.17 14.94 -42.99
N ASP A 745 -7.10 13.97 -42.83
CA ASP A 745 -8.25 14.13 -41.92
C ASP A 745 -7.81 14.15 -40.43
N ASN A 746 -6.52 13.87 -40.18
CA ASN A 746 -5.97 13.89 -38.84
C ASN A 746 -5.63 15.32 -38.40
N ILE A 747 -6.26 15.76 -37.34
CA ILE A 747 -5.98 17.03 -36.68
C ILE A 747 -4.81 16.82 -35.72
N VAL A 748 -3.76 17.63 -35.89
CA VAL A 748 -2.64 17.72 -34.96
C VAL A 748 -2.89 18.87 -34.00
N VAL A 749 -2.92 18.56 -32.70
CA VAL A 749 -3.10 19.55 -31.64
C VAL A 749 -1.74 20.11 -31.23
N VAL A 750 -1.62 21.43 -31.21
CA VAL A 750 -0.40 22.13 -30.75
C VAL A 750 -0.50 22.31 -29.24
N PRO A 751 0.38 21.64 -28.46
CA PRO A 751 0.31 21.74 -27.00
C PRO A 751 0.57 23.15 -26.51
N GLY A 752 -0.09 23.52 -25.43
CA GLY A 752 0.13 24.74 -24.70
C GLY A 752 1.27 24.61 -23.68
N SER A 753 1.34 25.55 -22.77
CA SER A 753 2.25 25.46 -21.63
C SER A 753 1.79 24.34 -20.70
N ARG A 754 2.74 23.55 -20.21
CA ARG A 754 2.49 22.42 -19.32
C ARG A 754 1.69 22.86 -18.08
N ASN A 755 0.56 22.22 -17.84
CA ASN A 755 -0.29 22.42 -16.65
C ASN A 755 -0.70 23.89 -16.38
N ALA A 756 -0.84 24.71 -17.44
CA ALA A 756 -1.19 26.12 -17.33
C ALA A 756 -2.69 26.37 -17.08
N GLY A 757 -3.55 25.43 -17.44
CA GLY A 757 -4.98 25.44 -17.18
C GLY A 757 -5.35 24.68 -15.91
N ARG A 758 -6.66 24.71 -15.55
CA ARG A 758 -7.23 23.92 -14.46
C ARG A 758 -8.57 23.32 -14.85
N GLN A 759 -8.85 22.15 -14.29
CA GLN A 759 -10.21 21.61 -14.28
C GLN A 759 -11.11 22.48 -13.39
N THR A 760 -12.42 22.26 -13.49
CA THR A 760 -13.40 22.85 -12.56
C THR A 760 -13.10 22.41 -11.13
N ASP A 761 -13.47 23.26 -10.17
CA ASP A 761 -13.34 22.94 -8.75
C ASP A 761 -14.13 21.67 -8.42
N TYR A 762 -13.53 20.86 -7.54
CA TYR A 762 -14.14 19.65 -7.04
C TYR A 762 -15.08 19.97 -5.88
N PHE A 763 -16.31 19.48 -5.94
CA PHE A 763 -17.30 19.62 -4.87
C PHE A 763 -18.13 18.36 -4.71
N ARG A 764 -18.21 17.82 -3.49
CA ARG A 764 -18.96 16.59 -3.21
C ARG A 764 -19.50 16.60 -1.79
N ILE A 765 -20.74 16.16 -1.64
CA ILE A 765 -21.38 15.87 -0.37
C ILE A 765 -21.84 14.41 -0.39
N ASP A 766 -21.41 13.64 0.62
CA ASP A 766 -21.85 12.26 0.88
C ASP A 766 -22.68 12.23 2.14
N LEU A 767 -23.81 11.56 2.11
CA LEU A 767 -24.71 11.41 3.23
C LEU A 767 -24.92 9.94 3.58
N LYS A 768 -24.36 9.48 4.70
CA LYS A 768 -24.76 8.22 5.33
C LYS A 768 -26.02 8.51 6.16
N ALA A 769 -27.17 8.38 5.50
CA ALA A 769 -28.47 8.75 6.09
C ALA A 769 -28.84 7.82 7.25
N ILE A 770 -28.56 6.54 7.11
CA ILE A 770 -28.87 5.48 8.07
C ILE A 770 -27.60 4.69 8.36
N ASP A 771 -27.27 4.56 9.63
CA ASP A 771 -26.29 3.62 10.18
C ASP A 771 -26.90 3.08 11.49
N ILE A 772 -27.53 1.93 11.40
CA ILE A 772 -28.22 1.27 12.50
C ILE A 772 -27.64 -0.09 12.75
N GLY A 773 -27.67 -0.51 14.01
CA GLY A 773 -27.20 -1.84 14.32
C GLY A 773 -27.35 -2.23 15.77
N ARG A 774 -26.84 -3.43 16.03
CA ARG A 774 -26.61 -3.96 17.37
C ARG A 774 -25.18 -4.46 17.44
N GLU A 775 -24.37 -3.80 18.27
CA GLU A 775 -22.95 -4.16 18.46
C GLU A 775 -22.76 -5.67 18.66
N GLY A 776 -21.83 -6.27 17.90
CA GLY A 776 -21.54 -7.69 17.92
C GLY A 776 -22.65 -8.61 17.36
N LYS A 777 -23.67 -8.07 16.65
CA LYS A 777 -24.72 -8.89 16.05
C LYS A 777 -25.01 -8.55 14.61
N TRP A 778 -25.25 -7.30 14.29
CA TRP A 778 -25.54 -6.87 12.93
C TRP A 778 -25.43 -5.36 12.79
N ASN A 779 -25.15 -4.92 11.58
CA ASN A 779 -25.12 -3.52 11.15
C ASN A 779 -25.78 -3.39 9.79
N PHE A 780 -26.49 -2.28 9.58
CA PHE A 780 -27.02 -1.89 8.26
C PHE A 780 -26.74 -0.41 8.07
N SER A 781 -26.22 -0.07 6.89
CA SER A 781 -26.03 1.34 6.51
C SER A 781 -26.51 1.62 5.10
N TRP A 782 -26.99 2.87 4.92
CA TRP A 782 -27.42 3.42 3.67
C TRP A 782 -26.74 4.76 3.44
N THR A 783 -26.00 4.87 2.35
CA THR A 783 -25.21 6.06 2.00
C THR A 783 -25.58 6.52 0.61
N ILE A 784 -25.72 7.83 0.43
CA ILE A 784 -25.89 8.51 -0.84
C ILE A 784 -24.58 9.25 -1.12
N ILE A 785 -23.98 8.96 -2.26
CA ILE A 785 -22.73 9.58 -2.71
C ILE A 785 -23.05 10.73 -3.65
N ASN A 786 -22.28 11.82 -3.57
CA ASN A 786 -22.44 13.01 -4.40
C ASN A 786 -23.87 13.53 -4.39
N LEU A 787 -24.44 13.78 -3.19
CA LEU A 787 -25.82 14.19 -2.96
C LEU A 787 -26.24 15.42 -3.78
N THR A 788 -25.30 16.27 -4.13
CA THR A 788 -25.51 17.48 -4.92
C THR A 788 -25.51 17.25 -6.42
N ASP A 789 -25.20 16.03 -6.87
CA ASP A 789 -25.06 15.69 -8.29
C ASP A 789 -24.10 16.64 -9.03
N HIS A 790 -23.06 17.11 -8.34
CA HIS A 790 -22.06 18.01 -8.93
C HIS A 790 -21.18 17.24 -9.90
N ASP A 791 -20.95 17.82 -11.08
CA ASP A 791 -20.11 17.28 -12.16
C ASP A 791 -18.63 17.38 -11.78
N ASN A 792 -18.13 16.40 -11.02
CA ASN A 792 -16.73 16.29 -10.68
C ASN A 792 -15.96 15.63 -11.82
N MET A 793 -15.01 16.34 -12.41
CA MET A 793 -14.25 15.85 -13.55
C MET A 793 -13.26 14.80 -13.13
N PHE A 794 -13.23 13.67 -13.87
CA PHE A 794 -12.23 12.60 -13.72
C PHE A 794 -11.08 12.84 -14.70
N PHE A 795 -11.40 12.95 -16.00
CA PHE A 795 -10.42 13.06 -17.05
C PHE A 795 -10.90 14.06 -18.11
N THR A 796 -9.97 14.85 -18.66
CA THR A 796 -10.26 15.80 -19.72
C THR A 796 -9.34 15.54 -20.91
N PHE A 797 -9.92 15.44 -22.11
CA PHE A 797 -9.20 15.25 -23.36
C PHE A 797 -9.80 16.09 -24.47
N TYR A 798 -9.10 16.18 -25.58
CA TYR A 798 -9.57 16.88 -26.77
C TYR A 798 -9.98 15.89 -27.85
N ASP A 799 -11.26 15.91 -28.21
CA ASP A 799 -11.79 15.09 -29.30
C ASP A 799 -11.37 15.72 -30.64
N THR A 800 -10.30 15.16 -31.21
CA THR A 800 -9.71 15.62 -32.49
C THR A 800 -10.52 15.20 -33.72
N ARG A 801 -11.57 14.38 -33.56
CA ARG A 801 -12.51 14.04 -34.64
C ARG A 801 -13.43 15.21 -34.98
N LYS A 802 -13.45 16.26 -34.14
CA LYS A 802 -14.23 17.49 -34.33
C LYS A 802 -13.31 18.64 -34.75
N THR A 803 -13.81 19.50 -35.62
CA THR A 803 -13.09 20.69 -36.11
C THR A 803 -13.90 21.94 -35.73
N PRO A 804 -13.42 22.80 -34.82
CA PRO A 804 -12.21 22.69 -34.00
C PRO A 804 -12.26 21.51 -33.00
N PRO A 805 -11.10 21.00 -32.54
CA PRO A 805 -11.06 19.99 -31.51
C PRO A 805 -11.85 20.41 -30.29
N LYS A 806 -12.76 19.56 -29.84
CA LYS A 806 -13.64 19.87 -28.73
C LYS A 806 -13.07 19.34 -27.41
N LYS A 807 -12.92 20.19 -26.42
CA LYS A 807 -12.61 19.77 -25.05
C LYS A 807 -13.77 18.94 -24.51
N THR A 808 -13.48 17.72 -24.12
CA THR A 808 -14.44 16.75 -23.60
C THR A 808 -13.95 16.27 -22.24
N SER A 809 -14.83 16.17 -21.28
CA SER A 809 -14.52 15.71 -19.93
C SER A 809 -15.39 14.52 -19.56
N ILE A 810 -14.85 13.60 -18.82
CA ILE A 810 -15.54 12.45 -18.24
C ILE A 810 -15.77 12.77 -16.75
N SER A 811 -17.03 12.68 -16.31
CA SER A 811 -17.42 12.89 -14.92
C SER A 811 -17.18 11.65 -14.08
N GLN A 812 -16.89 11.82 -12.78
CA GLN A 812 -16.56 10.74 -11.86
C GLN A 812 -17.77 9.86 -11.50
N PHE A 813 -18.92 10.46 -11.26
CA PHE A 813 -20.16 9.75 -10.99
C PHE A 813 -21.26 10.39 -11.85
N PRO A 814 -21.53 9.82 -13.03
CA PRO A 814 -22.55 10.39 -13.93
C PRO A 814 -24.00 10.14 -13.43
N PHE A 815 -24.18 9.54 -12.26
CA PHE A 815 -25.47 9.23 -11.62
C PHE A 815 -25.30 9.33 -10.09
N LEU A 816 -26.43 9.37 -9.38
CA LEU A 816 -26.47 9.41 -7.91
C LEU A 816 -26.34 7.99 -7.33
N PRO A 817 -25.13 7.55 -6.89
CA PRO A 817 -24.96 6.19 -6.43
C PRO A 817 -25.48 6.01 -5.00
N ILE A 818 -26.35 5.02 -4.84
CA ILE A 818 -26.87 4.58 -3.54
C ILE A 818 -26.08 3.37 -3.09
N MET A 819 -25.50 3.45 -1.89
CA MET A 819 -24.67 2.40 -1.32
C MET A 819 -25.39 1.77 -0.13
N LEU A 820 -25.60 0.46 -0.23
CA LEU A 820 -26.14 -0.36 0.85
C LEU A 820 -25.05 -1.24 1.43
N ASN A 821 -25.05 -1.43 2.73
CA ASN A 821 -24.12 -2.30 3.42
C ASN A 821 -24.81 -3.01 4.58
N TYR A 822 -24.70 -4.32 4.64
CA TYR A 822 -25.22 -5.16 5.72
C TYR A 822 -24.14 -6.09 6.22
N GLU A 823 -23.92 -6.09 7.54
CA GLU A 823 -22.95 -6.96 8.21
C GLU A 823 -23.65 -7.76 9.32
N TYR A 824 -23.39 -9.05 9.33
CA TYR A 824 -23.93 -9.97 10.35
C TYR A 824 -22.78 -10.69 11.06
N TYR A 825 -22.82 -10.70 12.39
CA TYR A 825 -21.83 -11.33 13.26
C TYR A 825 -22.39 -12.63 13.86
N PHE A 826 -21.59 -13.69 13.89
CA PHE A 826 -21.95 -15.01 14.38
C PHE A 826 -20.77 -15.69 15.08
#